data_3a172a5e531ae05ab67afe4519204881
#
_entry.id   3a172a5e531ae05ab67afe4519204881
#
_cell.length_a   1.000
_cell.length_b   1.000
_cell.length_c   1.000
_cell.angle_alpha   90.00
_cell.angle_beta   90.00
_cell.angle_gamma   90.00
#
_symmetry.space_group_name_H-M   'P 1'
#
loop_
_entity.id
_entity.type
_entity.pdbx_description
1 polymer ?
#
loop_
_entity_poly.entity_id
_entity_poly.type
_entity_poly.pdbx_seq_one_letter_code
_entity_poly.pdbx_strand_id
1 'polypeptide(L)'
;MGLLAAGTPLPWFDSRRYNEHVRTEGIEQLLQVMKIASARDHDPLYWGDEVEYMLMEIDDLNSNTMLNVIDDKIITDLNTEDYQLCKDNNVEIHPEYGRFMVEATPSGPYHGLSNGHFVEDNMIERRKIIDWKLNEYARKRLSKGKRLSVLTVTSFPRLGASGKFLNIDNQWDHKNSASRSLFLPDEVINRHVRFPTLTANIRIRRGEKVAINLPMYKDKFTPEFDTSIKQREWFIPEDVESALASKKGHVYLDAMGFGMGSACLQMTFQAPNIDKSRFLYDSLVNFAPIMLALSAAAPAFKGWLVEQDVRWNVISGAVDCRTPYERSTDPILPKYNKGGVGGVSEEAQSKLQRIPKSRYSCVDLFLGGKNKHFNRTFNDTEVPINEKVLHRLLENDVFPFDYDLAKHFAHLFIRDPVAIYEESIDQDRMTSTNHFENIQSTNWQTLRFKVPNQKATPDNKNAPGWRVEFRPLEVQITDFENAAYANFVFLISEAILILGEKLNPYLKMSEVWENMHKAHAMDAVIKEKFYWKDNFTSENSTTSLMSLDEIFHNPESGIFATFINPILMYRGLINKEWQELQNSANHQRLYYYLKVISDRASGNILSVARFIRNFIISHADYKQDSQISELINYDLSLMFERLTNLDNVNDELTALFGRSTAEYLIATKGK
;
A
#
# COMPACT_ATOMS: atom_id res chain seq x y z
N MET A 1 3.30 -0.10 9.11
CA MET A 1 2.32 -0.46 10.17
C MET A 1 1.78 0.80 10.85
N GLY A 2 0.48 0.85 11.20
CA GLY A 2 -0.10 1.92 12.01
C GLY A 2 0.05 1.65 13.53
N LEU A 3 -0.38 2.62 14.35
CA LEU A 3 -0.34 2.48 15.81
C LEU A 3 -1.13 1.25 16.29
N LEU A 4 -0.46 0.27 16.85
CA LEU A 4 -1.04 -0.92 17.48
C LEU A 4 -1.25 -0.68 18.98
N ALA A 5 -2.15 0.26 19.33
CA ALA A 5 -2.53 0.48 20.71
C ALA A 5 -3.42 -0.68 21.19
N ALA A 6 -3.15 -1.19 22.38
CA ALA A 6 -4.01 -2.13 23.10
C ALA A 6 -4.91 -1.34 24.06
N GLY A 7 -6.09 -1.87 24.32
CA GLY A 7 -7.06 -1.26 25.25
C GLY A 7 -8.49 -1.65 24.89
N THR A 8 -9.45 -1.06 25.58
CA THR A 8 -10.89 -1.22 25.37
C THR A 8 -11.34 -0.30 24.22
N PRO A 9 -11.66 -0.82 23.02
CA PRO A 9 -12.00 0.01 21.89
C PRO A 9 -13.40 0.60 22.04
N LEU A 10 -13.54 1.88 21.75
CA LEU A 10 -14.82 2.57 21.76
C LEU A 10 -15.57 2.39 20.42
N PRO A 11 -16.84 1.95 20.43
CA PRO A 11 -17.72 2.01 19.27
C PRO A 11 -17.87 3.45 18.76
N TRP A 12 -18.14 3.63 17.47
CA TRP A 12 -18.20 4.95 16.84
C TRP A 12 -19.09 5.96 17.57
N PHE A 13 -20.27 5.54 18.01
CA PHE A 13 -21.22 6.45 18.71
C PHE A 13 -20.70 6.96 20.05
N ASP A 14 -19.80 6.23 20.71
CA ASP A 14 -19.17 6.62 21.97
C ASP A 14 -17.86 7.37 21.73
N SER A 15 -17.08 6.93 20.74
CA SER A 15 -15.76 7.51 20.44
C SER A 15 -15.84 8.93 19.85
N ARG A 16 -16.86 9.22 19.02
CA ARG A 16 -16.99 10.48 18.29
C ARG A 16 -17.00 11.73 19.18
N ARG A 17 -17.46 11.63 20.43
CA ARG A 17 -17.44 12.75 21.40
C ARG A 17 -16.03 13.19 21.75
N TYR A 18 -15.03 12.35 21.54
CA TYR A 18 -13.62 12.61 21.80
C TYR A 18 -12.86 13.08 20.56
N ASN A 19 -13.48 13.15 19.37
CA ASN A 19 -12.80 13.50 18.13
C ASN A 19 -12.06 14.83 18.21
N GLU A 20 -12.71 15.88 18.75
CA GLU A 20 -12.07 17.20 18.91
C GLU A 20 -10.95 17.18 19.96
N HIS A 21 -11.13 16.43 21.05
CA HIS A 21 -10.07 16.22 22.04
C HIS A 21 -8.83 15.59 21.39
N VAL A 22 -9.01 14.46 20.67
CA VAL A 22 -7.90 13.76 19.98
C VAL A 22 -7.21 14.67 18.95
N ARG A 23 -7.97 15.49 18.19
CA ARG A 23 -7.38 16.46 17.26
C ARG A 23 -6.55 17.51 17.97
N THR A 24 -7.10 18.11 19.02
CA THR A 24 -6.42 19.15 19.78
C THR A 24 -5.16 18.61 20.44
N GLU A 25 -5.27 17.52 21.17
CA GLU A 25 -4.11 16.88 21.81
C GLU A 25 -3.07 16.39 20.79
N GLY A 26 -3.53 15.84 19.66
CA GLY A 26 -2.63 15.39 18.59
C GLY A 26 -1.79 16.55 18.01
N ILE A 27 -2.36 17.73 17.86
CA ILE A 27 -1.60 18.91 17.41
C ILE A 27 -0.63 19.40 18.48
N GLU A 28 -1.02 19.39 19.75
CA GLU A 28 -0.10 19.75 20.85
C GLU A 28 1.07 18.75 20.95
N GLN A 29 0.80 17.45 20.74
CA GLN A 29 1.85 16.42 20.67
C GLN A 29 2.78 16.67 19.47
N LEU A 30 2.23 17.02 18.28
CA LEU A 30 3.04 17.39 17.11
C LEU A 30 3.97 18.57 17.43
N LEU A 31 3.46 19.63 18.07
CA LEU A 31 4.26 20.80 18.47
C LEU A 31 5.42 20.39 19.38
N GLN A 32 5.22 19.49 20.33
CA GLN A 32 6.32 19.00 21.17
C GLN A 32 7.37 18.23 20.36
N VAL A 33 6.95 17.37 19.42
CA VAL A 33 7.89 16.70 18.54
C VAL A 33 8.66 17.68 17.68
N MET A 34 7.99 18.68 17.11
CA MET A 34 8.65 19.74 16.31
C MET A 34 9.68 20.50 17.12
N LYS A 35 9.39 20.84 18.38
CA LYS A 35 10.34 21.48 19.30
C LYS A 35 11.62 20.66 19.50
N ILE A 36 11.48 19.34 19.62
CA ILE A 36 12.60 18.43 19.91
C ILE A 36 13.38 18.08 18.64
N ALA A 37 12.68 17.69 17.58
CA ALA A 37 13.27 17.05 16.41
C ALA A 37 13.60 18.01 15.25
N SER A 38 13.14 19.28 15.28
CA SER A 38 13.38 20.23 14.18
C SER A 38 14.84 20.61 14.01
N ALA A 39 15.62 20.60 15.09
CA ALA A 39 17.05 20.87 15.07
C ALA A 39 17.91 19.64 14.66
N ARG A 40 17.28 18.51 14.39
CA ARG A 40 17.97 17.30 13.96
C ARG A 40 18.50 17.46 12.55
N ASP A 41 19.79 17.19 12.35
CA ASP A 41 20.47 17.33 11.07
C ASP A 41 21.57 16.28 10.91
N HIS A 42 22.05 16.11 9.66
CA HIS A 42 23.10 15.13 9.30
C HIS A 42 22.72 13.67 9.62
N ASP A 43 21.45 13.33 9.64
CA ASP A 43 21.05 11.95 9.76
C ASP A 43 21.42 11.18 8.47
N PRO A 44 21.98 9.96 8.59
CA PRO A 44 22.32 9.16 7.41
C PRO A 44 21.06 8.71 6.68
N LEU A 45 21.20 8.45 5.39
CA LEU A 45 20.15 7.81 4.59
C LEU A 45 20.02 6.35 4.98
N TYR A 46 19.29 6.10 6.07
CA TYR A 46 18.83 4.77 6.42
C TYR A 46 17.51 4.48 5.72
N TRP A 47 17.29 3.22 5.37
CA TRP A 47 16.06 2.81 4.73
C TRP A 47 15.68 1.38 5.09
N GLY A 48 14.45 0.99 4.78
CA GLY A 48 13.95 -0.36 4.96
C GLY A 48 12.70 -0.58 4.10
N ASP A 49 12.38 -1.84 3.89
CA ASP A 49 11.20 -2.27 3.19
C ASP A 49 10.25 -3.02 4.13
N GLU A 50 8.98 -3.03 3.74
CA GLU A 50 7.91 -3.82 4.35
C GLU A 50 7.30 -4.68 3.25
N VAL A 51 7.37 -6.02 3.40
CA VAL A 51 6.74 -6.99 2.48
C VAL A 51 5.62 -7.69 3.21
N GLU A 52 4.45 -7.70 2.58
CA GLU A 52 3.28 -8.42 3.09
C GLU A 52 3.13 -9.76 2.36
N TYR A 53 2.93 -10.80 3.13
CA TYR A 53 2.80 -12.19 2.69
C TYR A 53 1.40 -12.71 2.98
N MET A 54 0.91 -13.63 2.15
CA MET A 54 -0.34 -14.36 2.38
C MET A 54 -0.05 -15.80 2.79
N LEU A 55 -0.72 -16.26 3.83
CA LEU A 55 -0.67 -17.63 4.32
C LEU A 55 -1.75 -18.45 3.62
N MET A 56 -1.39 -19.57 3.04
CA MET A 56 -2.29 -20.42 2.27
C MET A 56 -2.29 -21.85 2.76
N GLU A 57 -3.44 -22.51 2.64
CA GLU A 57 -3.58 -23.98 2.72
C GLU A 57 -3.88 -24.51 1.32
N ILE A 58 -3.03 -25.37 0.81
CA ILE A 58 -3.16 -26.03 -0.49
C ILE A 58 -3.64 -27.44 -0.26
N ASP A 59 -4.76 -27.81 -0.90
CA ASP A 59 -5.39 -29.12 -0.86
C ASP A 59 -5.22 -29.79 -2.22
N ASP A 60 -4.15 -30.60 -2.35
CA ASP A 60 -3.79 -31.28 -3.59
C ASP A 60 -4.80 -32.38 -3.96
N LEU A 61 -5.58 -32.90 -2.99
CA LEU A 61 -6.60 -33.92 -3.24
C LEU A 61 -7.85 -33.35 -3.91
N ASN A 62 -8.20 -32.13 -3.54
CA ASN A 62 -9.39 -31.45 -4.06
C ASN A 62 -9.05 -30.33 -5.08
N SER A 63 -7.77 -30.17 -5.44
CA SER A 63 -7.29 -29.12 -6.34
C SER A 63 -7.82 -27.74 -5.96
N ASN A 64 -7.64 -27.36 -4.69
CA ASN A 64 -8.09 -26.07 -4.15
C ASN A 64 -7.01 -25.39 -3.32
N THR A 65 -6.93 -24.08 -3.42
CA THR A 65 -6.11 -23.21 -2.56
C THR A 65 -7.00 -22.30 -1.76
N MET A 66 -6.79 -22.25 -0.46
CA MET A 66 -7.55 -21.44 0.51
C MET A 66 -6.62 -20.54 1.29
N LEU A 67 -7.12 -19.37 1.69
CA LEU A 67 -6.44 -18.52 2.64
C LEU A 67 -6.48 -19.17 4.04
N ASN A 68 -5.30 -19.18 4.70
CA ASN A 68 -5.14 -19.83 6.00
C ASN A 68 -5.38 -18.83 7.13
N VAL A 69 -6.53 -18.92 7.77
CA VAL A 69 -6.91 -18.11 8.95
C VAL A 69 -6.84 -18.88 10.27
N ILE A 70 -6.50 -20.18 10.23
CA ILE A 70 -6.38 -21.01 11.44
C ILE A 70 -5.05 -20.76 12.16
N ASP A 71 -3.96 -20.62 11.42
CA ASP A 71 -2.61 -20.54 11.95
C ASP A 71 -2.15 -19.08 12.20
N ASP A 72 -3.06 -18.18 12.52
CA ASP A 72 -2.82 -16.75 12.78
C ASP A 72 -1.89 -16.48 13.98
N LYS A 73 -1.74 -17.45 14.88
CA LYS A 73 -0.80 -17.39 16.00
C LYS A 73 0.68 -17.34 15.56
N ILE A 74 0.97 -17.59 14.29
CA ILE A 74 2.34 -17.53 13.74
C ILE A 74 3.06 -16.23 14.10
N ILE A 75 2.32 -15.09 14.10
CA ILE A 75 2.86 -13.78 14.46
C ILE A 75 3.31 -13.76 15.93
N THR A 76 2.48 -14.30 16.82
CA THR A 76 2.81 -14.37 18.25
C THR A 76 3.98 -15.32 18.49
N ASP A 77 3.94 -16.52 17.90
CA ASP A 77 4.97 -17.54 18.10
C ASP A 77 6.34 -17.04 17.60
N LEU A 78 6.41 -16.42 16.42
CA LEU A 78 7.64 -15.86 15.87
C LEU A 78 8.19 -14.67 16.68
N ASN A 79 7.32 -13.92 17.36
CA ASN A 79 7.72 -12.78 18.20
C ASN A 79 7.97 -13.16 19.67
N THR A 80 7.74 -14.41 20.09
CA THR A 80 7.93 -14.88 21.46
C THR A 80 8.82 -16.13 21.52
N GLU A 81 8.28 -17.29 21.14
CA GLU A 81 8.98 -18.58 21.21
C GLU A 81 10.21 -18.61 20.28
N ASP A 82 10.07 -18.07 19.07
CA ASP A 82 11.08 -18.08 18.01
C ASP A 82 11.75 -16.71 17.79
N TYR A 83 11.60 -15.79 18.74
CA TYR A 83 12.13 -14.41 18.63
C TYR A 83 13.64 -14.39 18.35
N GLN A 84 14.42 -15.29 18.96
CA GLN A 84 15.86 -15.32 18.75
C GLN A 84 16.21 -15.72 17.31
N LEU A 85 15.46 -16.64 16.70
CA LEU A 85 15.64 -17.01 15.29
C LEU A 85 15.41 -15.81 14.37
N CYS A 86 14.33 -15.06 14.59
CA CYS A 86 14.04 -13.86 13.82
C CYS A 86 15.14 -12.80 13.97
N LYS A 87 15.58 -12.55 15.21
CA LYS A 87 16.61 -11.56 15.52
C LYS A 87 17.97 -11.90 14.90
N ASP A 88 18.39 -13.17 14.97
CA ASP A 88 19.69 -13.62 14.44
C ASP A 88 19.75 -13.52 12.90
N ASN A 89 18.59 -13.54 12.24
CA ASN A 89 18.43 -13.40 10.79
C ASN A 89 18.01 -11.99 10.34
N ASN A 90 18.05 -11.00 11.23
CA ASN A 90 17.65 -9.61 10.95
C ASN A 90 16.22 -9.52 10.41
N VAL A 91 15.28 -10.22 11.02
CA VAL A 91 13.86 -10.28 10.63
C VAL A 91 12.98 -9.79 11.77
N GLU A 92 11.94 -9.03 11.46
CA GLU A 92 10.87 -8.64 12.37
C GLU A 92 9.51 -8.93 11.72
N ILE A 93 8.58 -9.47 12.51
CA ILE A 93 7.28 -9.95 12.04
C ILE A 93 6.16 -9.12 12.67
N HIS A 94 5.23 -8.66 11.85
CA HIS A 94 4.15 -7.76 12.26
C HIS A 94 2.78 -8.27 11.82
N PRO A 95 1.70 -7.94 12.56
CA PRO A 95 0.34 -8.23 12.14
C PRO A 95 -0.13 -7.24 11.08
N GLU A 96 -0.89 -7.74 10.12
CA GLU A 96 -1.63 -6.96 9.15
C GLU A 96 -3.15 -7.17 9.31
N TYR A 97 -3.94 -6.41 8.52
CA TYR A 97 -5.40 -6.44 8.59
C TYR A 97 -5.99 -7.84 8.37
N GLY A 98 -5.50 -8.54 7.36
CA GLY A 98 -5.94 -9.90 7.06
C GLY A 98 -5.37 -10.89 8.06
N ARG A 99 -6.23 -11.72 8.68
CA ARG A 99 -5.81 -12.81 9.57
C ARG A 99 -4.95 -13.86 8.87
N PHE A 100 -5.02 -13.89 7.54
CA PHE A 100 -4.20 -14.69 6.64
C PHE A 100 -2.95 -13.96 6.15
N MET A 101 -2.62 -12.81 6.71
CA MET A 101 -1.49 -11.98 6.28
C MET A 101 -0.43 -11.89 7.38
N VAL A 102 0.81 -11.75 6.93
CA VAL A 102 1.98 -11.46 7.77
C VAL A 102 2.78 -10.36 7.07
N GLU A 103 3.07 -9.26 7.77
CA GLU A 103 4.05 -8.28 7.33
C GLU A 103 5.41 -8.65 7.91
N ALA A 104 6.45 -8.58 7.09
CA ALA A 104 7.81 -8.78 7.56
C ALA A 104 8.75 -7.68 7.07
N THR A 105 9.63 -7.25 7.98
CA THR A 105 10.61 -6.17 7.78
C THR A 105 12.01 -6.63 8.19
N PRO A 106 13.09 -5.93 7.77
CA PRO A 106 14.36 -6.07 8.45
C PRO A 106 14.24 -5.52 9.89
N SER A 107 14.86 -6.17 10.87
CA SER A 107 14.84 -5.71 12.27
C SER A 107 15.70 -4.46 12.50
N GLY A 108 16.61 -4.15 11.59
CA GLY A 108 17.40 -2.92 11.55
C GLY A 108 17.45 -2.32 10.16
N PRO A 109 17.64 -0.99 10.05
CA PRO A 109 17.63 -0.32 8.76
C PRO A 109 18.82 -0.72 7.89
N TYR A 110 18.64 -0.67 6.58
CA TYR A 110 19.71 -0.82 5.62
C TYR A 110 20.58 0.45 5.54
N HIS A 111 21.87 0.24 5.27
CA HIS A 111 22.87 1.28 5.12
C HIS A 111 23.35 1.35 3.66
N GLY A 112 22.80 2.28 2.88
CA GLY A 112 23.17 2.44 1.47
C GLY A 112 22.72 1.27 0.59
N LEU A 113 23.44 1.08 -0.54
CA LEU A 113 23.11 0.06 -1.53
C LEU A 113 23.82 -1.28 -1.25
N SER A 114 24.99 -1.27 -0.63
CA SER A 114 25.88 -2.47 -0.45
C SER A 114 25.85 -3.37 -1.68
N ASN A 115 26.30 -3.90 -2.43
CA ASN A 115 26.15 -4.69 -3.66
C ASN A 115 24.71 -4.96 -4.15
N GLY A 116 23.68 -4.43 -3.46
CA GLY A 116 22.26 -4.46 -3.86
C GLY A 116 21.50 -5.74 -3.50
N HIS A 117 22.16 -6.88 -3.34
CA HIS A 117 21.46 -8.15 -3.15
C HIS A 117 21.11 -8.49 -1.69
N PHE A 118 21.71 -7.86 -0.70
CA PHE A 118 21.40 -8.12 0.71
C PHE A 118 19.93 -7.86 1.08
N VAL A 119 19.23 -7.02 0.33
CA VAL A 119 17.78 -6.79 0.50
C VAL A 119 17.02 -8.03 0.09
N GLU A 120 17.35 -8.61 -1.05
CA GLU A 120 16.78 -9.87 -1.52
C GLU A 120 17.09 -11.02 -0.57
N ASP A 121 18.33 -11.12 -0.11
CA ASP A 121 18.74 -12.14 0.85
C ASP A 121 17.90 -12.07 2.14
N ASN A 122 17.63 -10.86 2.63
CA ASN A 122 16.77 -10.66 3.80
C ASN A 122 15.30 -11.01 3.50
N MET A 123 14.78 -10.66 2.30
CA MET A 123 13.42 -11.05 1.89
C MET A 123 13.27 -12.57 1.79
N ILE A 124 14.27 -13.26 1.23
CA ILE A 124 14.33 -14.73 1.16
C ILE A 124 14.33 -15.32 2.58
N GLU A 125 15.08 -14.76 3.49
CA GLU A 125 15.18 -15.27 4.85
C GLU A 125 13.88 -15.08 5.64
N ARG A 126 13.18 -13.94 5.47
CA ARG A 126 11.83 -13.73 6.02
C ARG A 126 10.87 -14.83 5.55
N ARG A 127 10.84 -15.10 4.25
CA ARG A 127 10.00 -16.15 3.65
C ARG A 127 10.34 -17.53 4.22
N LYS A 128 11.62 -17.88 4.31
CA LYS A 128 12.07 -19.16 4.88
C LYS A 128 11.64 -19.36 6.33
N ILE A 129 11.75 -18.32 7.16
CA ILE A 129 11.34 -18.38 8.58
C ILE A 129 9.84 -18.60 8.68
N ILE A 130 9.05 -17.86 7.90
CA ILE A 130 7.58 -18.02 7.88
C ILE A 130 7.21 -19.44 7.38
N ASP A 131 7.82 -19.90 6.29
CA ASP A 131 7.57 -21.23 5.72
C ASP A 131 7.98 -22.35 6.68
N TRP A 132 9.11 -22.20 7.35
CA TRP A 132 9.56 -23.14 8.38
C TRP A 132 8.52 -23.29 9.50
N LYS A 133 7.97 -22.18 10.01
CA LYS A 133 6.93 -22.19 11.05
C LYS A 133 5.64 -22.80 10.55
N LEU A 134 5.21 -22.45 9.32
CA LEU A 134 4.05 -23.06 8.69
C LEU A 134 4.21 -24.58 8.55
N ASN A 135 5.38 -25.06 8.15
CA ASN A 135 5.69 -26.50 8.06
C ASN A 135 5.63 -27.19 9.43
N GLU A 136 5.97 -26.51 10.53
CA GLU A 136 5.77 -27.04 11.88
C GLU A 136 4.28 -27.22 12.19
N TYR A 137 3.43 -26.24 11.85
CA TYR A 137 1.98 -26.36 12.03
C TYR A 137 1.35 -27.41 11.13
N ALA A 138 1.77 -27.47 9.86
CA ALA A 138 1.29 -28.47 8.92
C ALA A 138 1.48 -29.90 9.44
N ARG A 139 2.67 -30.22 9.97
CA ARG A 139 2.98 -31.53 10.56
C ARG A 139 2.09 -31.89 11.75
N LYS A 140 1.61 -30.91 12.51
CA LYS A 140 0.76 -31.13 13.69
C LYS A 140 -0.73 -31.24 13.34
N ARG A 141 -1.18 -30.59 12.27
CA ARG A 141 -2.61 -30.37 11.99
C ARG A 141 -3.12 -31.02 10.70
N LEU A 142 -2.30 -31.05 9.66
CA LEU A 142 -2.80 -31.39 8.34
C LEU A 142 -2.80 -32.91 8.07
N SER A 143 -3.80 -33.35 7.32
CA SER A 143 -3.87 -34.69 6.75
C SER A 143 -3.02 -34.80 5.47
N LYS A 144 -2.75 -36.03 5.04
CA LYS A 144 -2.02 -36.31 3.80
C LYS A 144 -2.70 -35.63 2.61
N GLY A 145 -1.92 -35.02 1.73
CA GLY A 145 -2.39 -34.32 0.54
C GLY A 145 -2.77 -32.87 0.79
N LYS A 146 -2.50 -32.35 2.00
CA LYS A 146 -2.62 -30.93 2.31
C LYS A 146 -1.28 -30.38 2.82
N ARG A 147 -1.01 -29.11 2.51
CA ARG A 147 0.19 -28.40 2.95
C ARG A 147 -0.09 -26.91 3.16
N LEU A 148 0.78 -26.25 3.90
CA LEU A 148 0.76 -24.79 4.05
C LEU A 148 1.83 -24.18 3.16
N SER A 149 1.59 -22.95 2.75
CA SER A 149 2.49 -22.18 1.89
C SER A 149 2.42 -20.71 2.23
N VAL A 150 3.52 -19.99 2.00
CA VAL A 150 3.60 -18.53 2.11
C VAL A 150 3.91 -17.94 0.73
N LEU A 151 3.02 -17.07 0.25
CA LEU A 151 3.14 -16.46 -1.06
C LEU A 151 3.03 -14.92 -0.98
N THR A 152 3.74 -14.24 -1.88
CA THR A 152 3.57 -12.82 -2.12
C THR A 152 2.61 -12.62 -3.31
N VAL A 153 1.35 -12.39 -3.01
CA VAL A 153 0.27 -12.17 -3.99
C VAL A 153 -0.45 -10.90 -3.59
N THR A 154 -0.58 -9.95 -4.49
CA THR A 154 -1.22 -8.66 -4.16
C THR A 154 -2.68 -8.81 -3.79
N SER A 155 -3.47 -9.55 -4.56
CA SER A 155 -4.86 -9.90 -4.23
C SER A 155 -5.09 -11.38 -4.44
N PHE A 156 -5.63 -12.07 -3.41
CA PHE A 156 -6.03 -13.46 -3.58
C PHE A 156 -7.25 -13.54 -4.50
N PRO A 157 -7.14 -14.16 -5.68
CA PRO A 157 -8.15 -14.04 -6.74
C PRO A 157 -9.56 -14.42 -6.28
N ARG A 158 -9.69 -15.40 -5.38
CA ARG A 158 -10.97 -15.94 -4.93
C ARG A 158 -11.42 -15.45 -3.54
N LEU A 159 -10.79 -14.47 -2.93
CA LEU A 159 -11.26 -13.89 -1.67
C LEU A 159 -12.73 -13.45 -1.80
N GLY A 160 -13.63 -14.06 -1.02
CA GLY A 160 -15.07 -13.77 -1.06
C GLY A 160 -15.83 -14.38 -2.25
N ALA A 161 -15.21 -15.20 -3.08
CA ALA A 161 -15.89 -15.93 -4.16
C ALA A 161 -16.82 -17.03 -3.62
N SER A 162 -17.69 -17.54 -4.47
CA SER A 162 -18.48 -18.74 -4.17
C SER A 162 -17.56 -19.95 -4.02
N GLY A 163 -17.95 -20.93 -3.20
CA GLY A 163 -17.12 -22.09 -2.88
C GLY A 163 -16.20 -21.82 -1.69
N LYS A 164 -15.17 -22.65 -1.52
CA LYS A 164 -14.30 -22.64 -0.34
C LYS A 164 -13.03 -21.83 -0.62
N PHE A 165 -12.94 -20.64 -0.05
CA PHE A 165 -11.77 -19.75 -0.16
C PHE A 165 -11.02 -19.55 1.17
N LEU A 166 -11.56 -20.05 2.29
CA LEU A 166 -10.93 -20.09 3.62
C LEU A 166 -10.80 -21.51 4.10
N ASN A 167 -9.79 -21.80 4.93
CA ASN A 167 -9.56 -23.12 5.51
C ASN A 167 -10.39 -23.41 6.77
N ILE A 168 -11.49 -22.69 6.96
CA ILE A 168 -12.49 -22.92 8.01
C ILE A 168 -13.85 -23.22 7.42
N ASP A 169 -14.71 -23.90 8.19
CA ASP A 169 -16.12 -24.07 7.84
C ASP A 169 -16.89 -22.81 8.20
N ASN A 170 -17.50 -22.23 7.17
CA ASN A 170 -18.11 -20.91 7.28
C ASN A 170 -19.49 -20.99 7.95
N GLN A 171 -19.58 -20.53 9.19
CA GLN A 171 -20.81 -20.11 9.82
C GLN A 171 -20.64 -18.64 10.22
N TRP A 172 -20.91 -17.70 9.32
CA TRP A 172 -20.78 -16.29 9.69
C TRP A 172 -22.11 -15.58 9.89
N ASP A 173 -22.16 -14.77 10.94
CA ASP A 173 -23.29 -13.89 11.25
C ASP A 173 -23.06 -12.51 10.61
N HIS A 174 -23.51 -12.36 9.38
CA HIS A 174 -23.36 -11.10 8.66
C HIS A 174 -24.14 -9.92 9.28
N LYS A 175 -25.14 -10.16 10.12
CA LYS A 175 -25.92 -9.08 10.76
C LYS A 175 -25.14 -8.42 11.91
N ASN A 176 -24.41 -9.22 12.70
CA ASN A 176 -23.71 -8.76 13.88
C ASN A 176 -22.21 -8.60 13.67
N SER A 177 -21.70 -8.92 12.47
CA SER A 177 -20.30 -8.80 12.13
C SER A 177 -19.85 -7.33 12.01
N ALA A 178 -18.55 -7.08 12.19
CA ALA A 178 -17.95 -5.75 12.04
C ALA A 178 -18.15 -5.21 10.62
N SER A 179 -17.97 -6.05 9.60
CA SER A 179 -18.10 -5.68 8.19
C SER A 179 -19.53 -5.65 7.68
N ARG A 180 -20.41 -6.50 8.22
CA ARG A 180 -21.74 -6.82 7.65
C ARG A 180 -21.68 -7.25 6.20
N SER A 181 -20.60 -7.91 5.80
CA SER A 181 -20.38 -8.34 4.43
C SER A 181 -21.27 -9.52 4.05
N LEU A 182 -21.75 -9.51 2.81
CA LEU A 182 -22.37 -10.66 2.15
C LEU A 182 -21.35 -11.73 1.74
N PHE A 183 -20.07 -11.40 1.67
CA PHE A 183 -19.05 -12.22 1.03
C PHE A 183 -17.90 -12.61 1.96
N LEU A 184 -17.61 -11.80 2.97
CA LEU A 184 -16.49 -12.01 3.89
C LEU A 184 -16.96 -12.15 5.33
N PRO A 185 -16.63 -13.26 6.01
CA PRO A 185 -16.82 -13.39 7.45
C PRO A 185 -15.77 -12.56 8.21
N ASP A 186 -16.05 -12.23 9.48
CA ASP A 186 -15.10 -11.49 10.32
C ASP A 186 -13.83 -12.31 10.64
N GLU A 187 -13.84 -13.61 10.43
CA GLU A 187 -12.68 -14.50 10.53
C GLU A 187 -11.55 -14.13 9.56
N VAL A 188 -11.81 -13.35 8.53
CA VAL A 188 -10.76 -12.79 7.66
C VAL A 188 -10.01 -11.65 8.32
N ILE A 189 -10.56 -11.04 9.41
CA ILE A 189 -9.97 -9.90 10.10
C ILE A 189 -9.01 -10.39 11.18
N ASN A 190 -7.85 -9.79 11.28
CA ASN A 190 -6.89 -10.05 12.34
C ASN A 190 -7.55 -9.80 13.72
N ARG A 191 -7.22 -10.67 14.70
CA ARG A 191 -7.84 -10.62 16.05
C ARG A 191 -7.41 -9.44 16.91
N HIS A 192 -6.35 -8.72 16.53
CA HIS A 192 -5.97 -7.52 17.26
C HIS A 192 -7.10 -6.51 17.22
N VAL A 193 -7.50 -6.02 18.39
CA VAL A 193 -8.71 -5.19 18.60
C VAL A 193 -8.83 -3.98 17.67
N ARG A 194 -7.72 -3.45 17.17
CA ARG A 194 -7.69 -2.34 16.22
C ARG A 194 -8.45 -2.64 14.94
N PHE A 195 -8.26 -3.81 14.34
CA PHE A 195 -8.76 -4.10 12.98
C PHE A 195 -10.29 -4.26 12.92
N PRO A 196 -10.94 -5.07 13.78
CA PRO A 196 -12.40 -5.11 13.80
C PRO A 196 -13.02 -3.77 14.22
N THR A 197 -12.35 -3.01 15.10
CA THR A 197 -12.80 -1.65 15.49
C THR A 197 -12.77 -0.70 14.31
N LEU A 198 -11.68 -0.66 13.54
CA LEU A 198 -11.59 0.14 12.32
C LEU A 198 -12.69 -0.23 11.32
N THR A 199 -12.90 -1.53 11.11
CA THR A 199 -13.92 -2.05 10.19
C THR A 199 -15.31 -1.57 10.56
N ALA A 200 -15.71 -1.75 11.82
CA ALA A 200 -17.02 -1.35 12.31
C ALA A 200 -17.19 0.18 12.30
N ASN A 201 -16.20 0.92 12.83
CA ASN A 201 -16.30 2.37 12.99
C ASN A 201 -16.27 3.11 11.64
N ILE A 202 -15.47 2.66 10.66
CA ILE A 202 -15.49 3.20 9.30
C ILE A 202 -16.86 3.02 8.65
N ARG A 203 -17.43 1.82 8.71
CA ARG A 203 -18.75 1.53 8.16
C ARG A 203 -19.85 2.36 8.84
N ILE A 204 -19.84 2.42 10.20
CA ILE A 204 -20.85 3.16 10.96
C ILE A 204 -20.73 4.67 10.69
N ARG A 205 -19.51 5.23 10.67
CA ARG A 205 -19.30 6.64 10.32
C ARG A 205 -19.78 6.96 8.92
N ARG A 206 -19.51 6.08 7.96
CA ARG A 206 -19.99 6.23 6.58
C ARG A 206 -21.52 6.31 6.50
N GLY A 207 -22.22 5.62 7.40
CA GLY A 207 -23.68 5.56 7.44
C GLY A 207 -24.32 4.58 6.46
N GLU A 208 -23.50 3.83 5.72
CA GLU A 208 -23.88 2.79 4.77
C GLU A 208 -22.78 1.73 4.65
N LYS A 209 -23.08 0.59 4.04
CA LYS A 209 -22.07 -0.44 3.75
C LYS A 209 -20.99 0.10 2.80
N VAL A 210 -19.80 -0.48 2.89
CA VAL A 210 -18.77 -0.31 1.88
C VAL A 210 -19.33 -0.76 0.52
N ALA A 211 -19.12 0.02 -0.52
CA ALA A 211 -19.59 -0.27 -1.86
C ALA A 211 -18.50 0.05 -2.88
N ILE A 212 -17.83 -1.00 -3.35
CA ILE A 212 -16.80 -0.92 -4.37
C ILE A 212 -17.33 -1.65 -5.61
N ASN A 213 -17.25 -1.01 -6.75
CA ASN A 213 -17.67 -1.57 -8.02
C ASN A 213 -16.51 -1.53 -9.00
N LEU A 214 -16.01 -2.70 -9.40
CA LEU A 214 -14.90 -2.84 -10.34
C LEU A 214 -15.44 -3.26 -11.70
N PRO A 215 -15.08 -2.58 -12.80
CA PRO A 215 -15.48 -3.02 -14.14
C PRO A 215 -15.04 -4.46 -14.38
N MET A 216 -15.97 -5.33 -14.79
CA MET A 216 -15.65 -6.69 -15.17
C MET A 216 -14.80 -6.72 -16.45
N TYR A 217 -13.79 -7.58 -16.49
CA TYR A 217 -13.15 -7.93 -17.76
C TYR A 217 -14.20 -8.53 -18.70
N LYS A 218 -14.31 -8.00 -19.91
CA LYS A 218 -15.32 -8.42 -20.86
C LYS A 218 -14.79 -9.52 -21.78
N ASP A 219 -15.41 -10.68 -21.69
CA ASP A 219 -15.18 -11.82 -22.57
C ASP A 219 -16.52 -12.32 -23.13
N LYS A 220 -16.48 -13.36 -23.94
CA LYS A 220 -17.59 -13.83 -24.75
C LYS A 220 -18.88 -14.13 -23.97
N PHE A 221 -18.75 -14.69 -22.76
CA PHE A 221 -19.86 -15.09 -21.91
C PHE A 221 -19.93 -14.34 -20.58
N THR A 222 -19.23 -13.23 -20.46
CA THR A 222 -19.28 -12.40 -19.24
C THR A 222 -20.72 -11.95 -18.97
N PRO A 223 -21.29 -12.24 -17.79
CA PRO A 223 -22.65 -11.87 -17.46
C PRO A 223 -22.78 -10.34 -17.27
N GLU A 224 -24.00 -9.86 -17.44
CA GLU A 224 -24.32 -8.42 -17.31
C GLU A 224 -24.22 -7.91 -15.87
N PHE A 225 -24.42 -8.77 -14.88
CA PHE A 225 -24.38 -8.46 -13.46
C PHE A 225 -23.55 -9.47 -12.69
N ASP A 226 -22.98 -9.04 -11.58
CA ASP A 226 -22.36 -9.93 -10.61
C ASP A 226 -23.37 -10.92 -10.04
N THR A 227 -23.27 -12.16 -10.49
CA THR A 227 -24.22 -13.22 -10.14
C THR A 227 -24.05 -13.73 -8.70
N SER A 228 -22.94 -13.41 -8.05
CA SER A 228 -22.63 -13.92 -6.70
C SER A 228 -23.60 -13.41 -5.63
N ILE A 229 -24.22 -12.25 -5.82
CA ILE A 229 -25.21 -11.69 -4.87
C ILE A 229 -26.42 -12.63 -4.74
N LYS A 230 -26.91 -13.18 -5.84
CA LYS A 230 -28.07 -14.08 -5.86
C LYS A 230 -27.75 -15.52 -5.47
N GLN A 231 -26.47 -15.87 -5.42
CA GLN A 231 -26.01 -17.24 -5.15
C GLN A 231 -25.76 -17.53 -3.66
N ARG A 232 -25.90 -16.53 -2.79
CA ARG A 232 -25.62 -16.69 -1.36
C ARG A 232 -26.86 -17.21 -0.61
N GLU A 233 -26.70 -18.33 0.11
CA GLU A 233 -27.77 -18.96 0.88
C GLU A 233 -28.36 -18.06 1.97
N TRP A 234 -27.52 -17.16 2.51
CA TRP A 234 -27.88 -16.22 3.56
C TRP A 234 -28.25 -14.84 3.03
N PHE A 235 -28.38 -14.66 1.70
CA PHE A 235 -28.97 -13.45 1.16
C PHE A 235 -30.40 -13.32 1.62
N ILE A 236 -30.69 -12.23 2.29
CA ILE A 236 -32.02 -11.87 2.78
C ILE A 236 -32.54 -10.68 1.96
N PRO A 237 -33.86 -10.65 1.68
CA PRO A 237 -34.46 -9.52 0.97
C PRO A 237 -34.24 -8.16 1.65
N GLU A 238 -33.90 -8.18 2.94
CA GLU A 238 -33.60 -6.96 3.72
C GLU A 238 -32.23 -6.33 3.41
N ASP A 239 -31.32 -7.02 2.72
CA ASP A 239 -30.08 -6.42 2.22
C ASP A 239 -30.28 -5.70 0.88
N VAL A 240 -31.28 -4.84 0.86
CA VAL A 240 -31.59 -3.97 -0.30
C VAL A 240 -30.42 -3.05 -0.62
N GLU A 241 -29.64 -2.68 0.40
CA GLU A 241 -28.47 -1.80 0.26
C GLU A 241 -27.44 -2.37 -0.71
N SER A 242 -27.04 -3.65 -0.57
CA SER A 242 -26.11 -4.29 -1.50
C SER A 242 -26.68 -4.44 -2.89
N ALA A 243 -27.97 -4.78 -3.00
CA ALA A 243 -28.64 -4.90 -4.29
C ALA A 243 -28.66 -3.57 -5.08
N LEU A 244 -28.90 -2.46 -4.38
CA LEU A 244 -28.92 -1.11 -4.97
C LEU A 244 -27.50 -0.58 -5.28
N ALA A 245 -26.50 -0.98 -4.49
CA ALA A 245 -25.13 -0.53 -4.66
C ALA A 245 -24.38 -1.26 -5.78
N SER A 246 -24.79 -2.48 -6.12
CA SER A 246 -24.19 -3.28 -7.20
C SER A 246 -24.55 -2.69 -8.58
N LYS A 247 -23.51 -2.47 -9.40
CA LYS A 247 -23.67 -1.87 -10.74
C LYS A 247 -23.61 -2.90 -11.85
N LYS A 248 -24.35 -2.66 -12.92
CA LYS A 248 -24.27 -3.41 -14.17
C LYS A 248 -22.83 -3.40 -14.73
N GLY A 249 -22.33 -4.52 -15.20
CA GLY A 249 -20.99 -4.67 -15.75
C GLY A 249 -19.85 -4.55 -14.73
N HIS A 250 -20.16 -4.68 -13.42
CA HIS A 250 -19.18 -4.54 -12.37
C HIS A 250 -19.23 -5.70 -11.37
N VAL A 251 -18.09 -6.05 -10.85
CA VAL A 251 -17.94 -6.88 -9.65
C VAL A 251 -18.19 -6.01 -8.42
N TYR A 252 -19.10 -6.43 -7.57
CA TYR A 252 -19.45 -5.71 -6.33
C TYR A 252 -18.71 -6.28 -5.13
N LEU A 253 -18.04 -5.41 -4.36
CA LEU A 253 -17.30 -5.73 -3.16
C LEU A 253 -17.85 -4.85 -2.02
N ASP A 254 -18.18 -5.46 -0.87
CA ASP A 254 -18.97 -4.81 0.18
C ASP A 254 -18.28 -4.71 1.55
N ALA A 255 -16.96 -4.96 1.60
CA ALA A 255 -16.25 -5.00 2.87
C ALA A 255 -14.85 -4.42 2.80
N MET A 256 -14.38 -3.94 3.95
CA MET A 256 -13.01 -3.46 4.14
C MET A 256 -11.97 -4.52 3.80
N GLY A 257 -12.27 -5.81 4.04
CA GLY A 257 -11.36 -6.93 3.78
C GLY A 257 -10.99 -7.13 2.31
N PHE A 258 -11.80 -6.68 1.36
CA PHE A 258 -11.43 -6.75 -0.05
C PHE A 258 -10.28 -5.83 -0.44
N GLY A 259 -10.16 -4.69 0.24
CA GLY A 259 -9.05 -3.76 0.04
C GLY A 259 -7.90 -4.04 1.00
N MET A 260 -8.15 -3.98 2.30
CA MET A 260 -7.12 -4.17 3.32
C MET A 260 -6.60 -5.61 3.42
N GLY A 261 -7.24 -6.56 2.77
CA GLY A 261 -6.73 -7.93 2.57
C GLY A 261 -5.85 -8.07 1.33
N SER A 262 -5.41 -6.96 0.73
CA SER A 262 -4.44 -6.96 -0.38
C SER A 262 -3.04 -6.65 0.15
N ALA A 263 -2.05 -7.40 -0.33
CA ALA A 263 -0.66 -7.27 0.08
C ALA A 263 0.10 -6.23 -0.77
N CYS A 264 1.13 -5.62 -0.19
CA CYS A 264 1.95 -4.60 -0.84
C CYS A 264 3.44 -4.71 -0.50
N LEU A 265 4.23 -3.91 -1.22
CA LEU A 265 5.62 -3.57 -0.91
C LEU A 265 5.69 -2.09 -0.56
N GLN A 266 6.20 -1.76 0.62
CA GLN A 266 6.39 -0.37 1.06
C GLN A 266 7.86 -0.14 1.43
N MET A 267 8.30 1.11 1.37
CA MET A 267 9.67 1.48 1.74
C MET A 267 9.68 2.78 2.53
N THR A 268 10.54 2.85 3.51
CA THR A 268 10.75 4.06 4.33
C THR A 268 12.19 4.54 4.21
N PHE A 269 12.38 5.83 3.90
CA PHE A 269 13.69 6.48 3.73
C PHE A 269 13.87 7.58 4.77
N GLN A 270 14.98 7.57 5.49
CA GLN A 270 15.37 8.63 6.40
C GLN A 270 16.15 9.71 5.64
N ALA A 271 15.78 10.96 5.83
CA ALA A 271 16.49 12.12 5.26
C ALA A 271 17.34 12.82 6.30
N PRO A 272 18.37 13.58 5.89
CA PRO A 272 19.29 14.26 6.82
C PRO A 272 18.62 15.20 7.81
N ASN A 273 17.56 15.88 7.42
CA ASN A 273 16.79 16.83 8.22
C ASN A 273 15.38 17.04 7.66
N ILE A 274 14.58 17.88 8.31
CA ILE A 274 13.20 18.18 7.92
C ILE A 274 13.09 18.77 6.50
N ASP A 275 13.97 19.70 6.12
CA ASP A 275 13.93 20.36 4.80
C ASP A 275 14.20 19.34 3.67
N LYS A 276 15.22 18.49 3.87
CA LYS A 276 15.55 17.40 2.92
C LYS A 276 14.48 16.34 2.87
N SER A 277 13.81 16.06 4.00
CA SER A 277 12.69 15.10 4.03
C SER A 277 11.47 15.63 3.28
N ARG A 278 11.15 16.94 3.41
CA ARG A 278 10.10 17.60 2.63
C ARG A 278 10.40 17.55 1.12
N PHE A 279 11.64 17.85 0.75
CA PHE A 279 12.07 17.79 -0.65
C PHE A 279 12.03 16.38 -1.22
N LEU A 280 12.45 15.38 -0.44
CA LEU A 280 12.36 13.96 -0.83
C LEU A 280 10.89 13.54 -1.03
N TYR A 281 10.02 13.93 -0.09
CA TYR A 281 8.59 13.68 -0.21
C TYR A 281 8.03 14.28 -1.49
N ASP A 282 8.21 15.58 -1.71
CA ASP A 282 7.70 16.28 -2.88
C ASP A 282 8.22 15.68 -4.20
N SER A 283 9.48 15.29 -4.24
CA SER A 283 10.08 14.67 -5.41
C SER A 283 9.51 13.29 -5.70
N LEU A 284 9.31 12.47 -4.66
CA LEU A 284 8.78 11.10 -4.80
C LEU A 284 7.27 11.08 -5.16
N VAL A 285 6.52 12.17 -4.92
CA VAL A 285 5.09 12.26 -5.30
C VAL A 285 4.87 11.90 -6.75
N ASN A 286 5.75 12.35 -7.64
CA ASN A 286 5.61 12.14 -9.08
C ASN A 286 5.86 10.69 -9.50
N PHE A 287 6.70 9.97 -8.74
CA PHE A 287 7.00 8.57 -8.99
C PHE A 287 5.88 7.62 -8.53
N ALA A 288 5.02 8.06 -7.60
CA ALA A 288 4.02 7.19 -7.01
C ALA A 288 3.05 6.57 -8.04
N PRO A 289 2.40 7.32 -8.96
CA PRO A 289 1.54 6.72 -9.98
C PRO A 289 2.30 5.90 -11.01
N ILE A 290 3.52 6.31 -11.36
CA ILE A 290 4.38 5.62 -12.33
C ILE A 290 4.78 4.24 -11.80
N MET A 291 5.23 4.19 -10.55
CA MET A 291 5.65 2.95 -9.90
C MET A 291 4.45 2.04 -9.57
N LEU A 292 3.27 2.60 -9.27
CA LEU A 292 2.04 1.82 -9.15
C LEU A 292 1.69 1.11 -10.46
N ALA A 293 1.70 1.83 -11.59
CA ALA A 293 1.43 1.25 -12.90
C ALA A 293 2.48 0.18 -13.26
N LEU A 294 3.76 0.47 -13.01
CA LEU A 294 4.86 -0.46 -13.34
C LEU A 294 4.80 -1.76 -12.53
N SER A 295 4.41 -1.69 -11.26
CA SER A 295 4.32 -2.85 -10.35
C SER A 295 2.99 -3.59 -10.41
N ALA A 296 2.07 -3.20 -11.29
CA ALA A 296 0.70 -3.73 -11.37
C ALA A 296 0.63 -5.27 -11.27
N ALA A 297 -0.15 -5.77 -10.28
CA ALA A 297 -0.20 -7.21 -9.93
C ALA A 297 -1.59 -7.69 -9.44
N ALA A 298 -2.67 -6.90 -9.61
CA ALA A 298 -4.00 -7.19 -9.07
C ALA A 298 -5.11 -7.19 -10.15
N PRO A 299 -5.11 -8.16 -11.08
CA PRO A 299 -6.09 -8.23 -12.17
C PRO A 299 -7.41 -8.94 -11.79
N ALA A 300 -7.52 -9.46 -10.55
CA ALA A 300 -8.61 -10.34 -10.15
C ALA A 300 -9.09 -10.07 -8.73
N PHE A 301 -10.40 -10.02 -8.53
CA PHE A 301 -11.07 -9.83 -7.24
C PHE A 301 -12.36 -10.65 -7.15
N LYS A 302 -12.60 -11.26 -6.02
CA LYS A 302 -13.82 -12.03 -5.70
C LYS A 302 -14.17 -13.11 -6.74
N GLY A 303 -13.16 -13.77 -7.30
CA GLY A 303 -13.33 -14.79 -8.31
C GLY A 303 -13.60 -14.26 -9.72
N TRP A 304 -13.33 -12.99 -9.99
CA TRP A 304 -13.54 -12.36 -11.29
C TRP A 304 -12.28 -11.69 -11.81
N LEU A 305 -12.02 -11.80 -13.09
CA LEU A 305 -11.14 -10.88 -13.81
C LEU A 305 -11.80 -9.50 -13.93
N VAL A 306 -11.02 -8.44 -13.75
CA VAL A 306 -11.46 -7.05 -13.81
C VAL A 306 -10.67 -6.23 -14.85
N GLU A 307 -11.26 -5.12 -15.33
CA GLU A 307 -10.63 -4.21 -16.29
C GLU A 307 -9.72 -3.19 -15.58
N GLN A 308 -8.93 -3.68 -14.60
CA GLN A 308 -7.88 -2.90 -13.93
C GLN A 308 -6.76 -3.83 -13.48
N ASP A 309 -5.59 -3.27 -13.12
CA ASP A 309 -4.40 -4.03 -12.81
C ASP A 309 -3.84 -3.80 -11.40
N VAL A 310 -4.41 -2.88 -10.63
CA VAL A 310 -3.87 -2.49 -9.33
C VAL A 310 -4.94 -2.44 -8.24
N ARG A 311 -4.51 -2.58 -6.95
CA ARG A 311 -5.38 -2.63 -5.77
C ARG A 311 -5.80 -1.25 -5.23
N TRP A 312 -5.14 -0.17 -5.61
CA TRP A 312 -5.18 1.11 -4.87
C TRP A 312 -6.60 1.68 -4.70
N ASN A 313 -7.41 1.71 -5.77
CA ASN A 313 -8.79 2.18 -5.70
C ASN A 313 -9.72 1.24 -4.91
N VAL A 314 -9.40 -0.05 -4.86
CA VAL A 314 -10.15 -1.03 -4.05
C VAL A 314 -9.96 -0.73 -2.57
N ILE A 315 -8.71 -0.51 -2.13
CA ILE A 315 -8.43 -0.12 -0.74
C ILE A 315 -9.05 1.24 -0.44
N SER A 316 -8.92 2.20 -1.36
CA SER A 316 -9.53 3.53 -1.23
C SER A 316 -11.03 3.44 -0.94
N GLY A 317 -11.76 2.62 -1.68
CA GLY A 317 -13.19 2.37 -1.45
C GLY A 317 -13.48 1.60 -0.16
N ALA A 318 -12.60 0.64 0.18
CA ALA A 318 -12.74 -0.23 1.35
C ALA A 318 -12.69 0.52 2.68
N VAL A 319 -11.86 1.55 2.79
CA VAL A 319 -11.70 2.38 4.00
C VAL A 319 -12.34 3.76 3.89
N ASP A 320 -13.19 3.98 2.89
CA ASP A 320 -13.87 5.24 2.68
C ASP A 320 -14.96 5.47 3.73
N CYS A 321 -14.60 6.20 4.77
CA CYS A 321 -15.49 6.54 5.88
C CYS A 321 -16.32 7.80 5.64
N ARG A 322 -16.20 8.46 4.47
CA ARG A 322 -16.95 9.68 4.16
C ARG A 322 -18.45 9.41 4.13
N THR A 323 -19.23 10.31 4.73
CA THR A 323 -20.70 10.29 4.62
C THR A 323 -21.15 10.57 3.18
N PRO A 324 -22.41 10.27 2.80
CA PRO A 324 -22.96 10.62 1.49
C PRO A 324 -22.81 12.11 1.17
N TYR A 325 -22.99 12.98 2.17
CA TYR A 325 -22.78 14.42 2.00
C TYR A 325 -21.32 14.75 1.68
N GLU A 326 -20.37 14.26 2.49
CA GLU A 326 -18.93 14.48 2.27
C GLU A 326 -18.48 13.99 0.89
N ARG A 327 -19.07 12.92 0.36
CA ARG A 327 -18.80 12.37 -0.98
C ARG A 327 -19.53 13.08 -2.13
N SER A 328 -20.36 14.06 -1.83
CA SER A 328 -21.22 14.75 -2.83
C SER A 328 -22.28 13.85 -3.50
N THR A 329 -22.62 12.72 -2.89
CA THR A 329 -23.71 11.85 -3.38
C THR A 329 -25.07 12.24 -2.80
N ASP A 330 -25.08 13.03 -1.72
CA ASP A 330 -26.27 13.68 -1.18
C ASP A 330 -26.11 15.20 -1.30
N PRO A 331 -26.98 15.89 -2.05
CA PRO A 331 -26.94 17.34 -2.19
C PRO A 331 -27.44 18.10 -0.95
N ILE A 332 -28.18 17.42 -0.08
CA ILE A 332 -28.78 18.02 1.10
C ILE A 332 -27.90 17.74 2.31
N LEU A 333 -27.63 18.79 3.12
CA LEU A 333 -27.04 18.59 4.46
C LEU A 333 -27.92 17.58 5.20
N PRO A 334 -27.31 16.47 5.69
CA PRO A 334 -28.10 15.47 6.38
C PRO A 334 -28.79 16.12 7.55
N LYS A 335 -30.12 16.21 7.51
CA LYS A 335 -30.91 16.38 8.72
C LYS A 335 -30.77 15.07 9.47
N TYR A 336 -29.89 15.05 10.45
CA TYR A 336 -29.63 13.85 11.25
C TYR A 336 -30.88 13.43 11.98
N ASN A 337 -31.69 12.61 11.33
CA ASN A 337 -32.86 11.99 11.88
C ASN A 337 -32.47 10.69 12.59
N LYS A 338 -33.02 10.53 13.77
CA LYS A 338 -33.34 9.34 14.57
C LYS A 338 -32.79 8.00 14.05
N GLY A 339 -31.47 7.77 14.17
CA GLY A 339 -30.81 6.51 13.77
C GLY A 339 -29.73 6.65 12.72
N GLY A 340 -29.67 7.74 11.99
CA GLY A 340 -28.46 8.18 11.29
C GLY A 340 -27.44 8.69 12.30
N VAL A 341 -26.23 8.97 11.89
CA VAL A 341 -25.12 9.49 12.70
C VAL A 341 -25.59 10.63 13.61
N GLY A 342 -26.24 10.29 14.71
CA GLY A 342 -27.15 11.15 15.45
C GLY A 342 -26.51 12.33 16.13
N GLY A 343 -27.27 13.41 16.25
CA GLY A 343 -27.03 14.46 17.22
C GLY A 343 -25.84 15.37 16.96
N VAL A 344 -25.56 15.71 15.72
CA VAL A 344 -24.65 16.83 15.42
C VAL A 344 -25.43 18.12 15.59
N SER A 345 -24.93 19.04 16.43
CA SER A 345 -25.51 20.38 16.59
C SER A 345 -25.54 21.14 15.25
N GLU A 346 -26.43 22.13 15.11
CA GLU A 346 -26.46 23.01 13.93
C GLU A 346 -25.07 23.62 13.66
N GLU A 347 -24.33 23.97 14.71
CA GLU A 347 -22.96 24.46 14.65
C GLU A 347 -21.98 23.45 14.05
N ALA A 348 -22.13 22.16 14.37
CA ALA A 348 -21.30 21.11 13.79
C ALA A 348 -21.72 20.79 12.34
N GLN A 349 -23.00 20.97 11.99
CA GLN A 349 -23.49 20.85 10.61
C GLN A 349 -22.91 21.93 9.69
N SER A 350 -22.77 23.17 10.20
CA SER A 350 -22.17 24.27 9.43
C SER A 350 -20.68 24.07 9.10
N LYS A 351 -20.02 23.15 9.80
CA LYS A 351 -18.60 22.78 9.61
C LYS A 351 -18.40 21.58 8.66
N LEU A 352 -19.47 20.95 8.17
CA LEU A 352 -19.34 19.84 7.24
C LEU A 352 -18.78 20.32 5.89
N GLN A 353 -17.74 19.66 5.42
CA GLN A 353 -17.07 19.96 4.16
C GLN A 353 -17.32 18.85 3.14
N ARG A 354 -17.27 19.21 1.85
CA ARG A 354 -17.11 18.24 0.77
C ARG A 354 -15.68 17.75 0.79
N ILE A 355 -15.49 16.43 0.76
CA ILE A 355 -14.19 15.80 0.82
C ILE A 355 -14.01 14.98 -0.45
N PRO A 356 -13.19 15.43 -1.41
CA PRO A 356 -13.14 14.83 -2.74
C PRO A 356 -12.59 13.40 -2.75
N LYS A 357 -11.69 13.07 -1.83
CA LYS A 357 -11.02 11.76 -1.79
C LYS A 357 -11.23 11.03 -0.46
N SER A 358 -11.16 9.69 -0.50
CA SER A 358 -11.07 8.84 0.67
C SER A 358 -9.82 9.15 1.51
N ARG A 359 -9.79 8.67 2.75
CA ARG A 359 -8.57 8.73 3.59
C ARG A 359 -7.42 7.85 3.07
N TYR A 360 -7.71 6.92 2.17
CA TYR A 360 -6.72 6.15 1.41
C TYR A 360 -6.77 6.64 -0.04
N SER A 361 -5.77 7.39 -0.47
CA SER A 361 -5.72 7.94 -1.83
C SER A 361 -4.30 8.40 -2.20
N CYS A 362 -4.12 9.00 -3.38
CA CYS A 362 -2.88 9.72 -3.65
C CYS A 362 -2.73 10.94 -2.73
N VAL A 363 -1.52 11.46 -2.65
CA VAL A 363 -1.23 12.70 -1.90
C VAL A 363 -2.11 13.86 -2.39
N ASP A 364 -2.34 14.82 -1.49
CA ASP A 364 -3.21 15.97 -1.75
C ASP A 364 -2.41 17.26 -1.98
N LEU A 365 -1.21 17.36 -1.40
CA LEU A 365 -0.41 18.58 -1.41
C LEU A 365 1.09 18.24 -1.46
N PHE A 366 1.85 19.04 -2.21
CA PHE A 366 3.28 19.17 -1.98
C PHE A 366 3.52 19.93 -0.67
N LEU A 367 4.57 19.54 0.06
CA LEU A 367 4.91 20.14 1.34
C LEU A 367 5.67 21.47 1.20
N GLY A 368 6.26 21.71 0.01
CA GLY A 368 7.04 22.91 -0.26
C GLY A 368 8.27 23.05 0.64
N GLY A 369 8.50 24.23 1.15
CA GLY A 369 9.65 24.56 2.01
C GLY A 369 10.67 25.46 1.33
N LYS A 370 11.96 25.25 1.61
CA LYS A 370 13.05 26.11 1.12
C LYS A 370 13.48 25.83 -0.32
N ASN A 371 12.82 24.91 -1.04
CA ASN A 371 13.19 24.63 -2.42
C ASN A 371 12.83 25.80 -3.33
N LYS A 372 13.84 26.35 -4.05
CA LYS A 372 13.68 27.51 -4.95
C LYS A 372 12.71 27.28 -6.11
N HIS A 373 12.48 26.03 -6.51
CA HIS A 373 11.58 25.66 -7.59
C HIS A 373 10.12 25.48 -7.13
N PHE A 374 9.87 25.42 -5.83
CA PHE A 374 8.52 25.31 -5.33
C PHE A 374 7.72 26.59 -5.51
N ASN A 375 6.51 26.44 -6.06
CA ASN A 375 5.53 27.50 -6.13
C ASN A 375 4.18 26.93 -5.72
N ARG A 376 3.42 27.64 -4.89
CA ARG A 376 2.09 27.22 -4.43
C ARG A 376 1.09 26.93 -5.55
N THR A 377 1.31 27.47 -6.75
CA THR A 377 0.50 27.16 -7.93
C THR A 377 0.63 25.70 -8.38
N PHE A 378 1.64 24.95 -7.91
CA PHE A 378 1.71 23.50 -8.12
C PHE A 378 0.67 22.75 -7.29
N ASN A 379 0.24 23.27 -6.16
CA ASN A 379 -0.89 22.78 -5.37
C ASN A 379 -2.20 23.38 -5.93
N ASP A 380 -2.51 23.10 -7.20
CA ASP A 380 -3.60 23.66 -7.98
C ASP A 380 -4.97 22.99 -7.75
N THR A 381 -5.04 22.05 -6.83
CA THR A 381 -6.29 21.37 -6.45
C THR A 381 -6.85 21.94 -5.15
N GLU A 382 -8.18 22.02 -5.07
CA GLU A 382 -8.85 22.38 -3.83
C GLU A 382 -8.87 21.19 -2.87
N VAL A 383 -8.32 21.40 -1.67
CA VAL A 383 -8.34 20.42 -0.59
C VAL A 383 -8.99 21.02 0.64
N PRO A 384 -9.91 20.30 1.31
CA PRO A 384 -10.50 20.75 2.55
C PRO A 384 -9.43 20.80 3.65
N ILE A 385 -9.52 21.77 4.54
CA ILE A 385 -8.61 21.93 5.66
C ILE A 385 -9.38 22.16 6.96
N ASN A 386 -8.75 21.82 8.07
CA ASN A 386 -9.21 22.17 9.39
C ASN A 386 -8.63 23.53 9.78
N GLU A 387 -9.43 24.58 9.66
CA GLU A 387 -8.99 25.97 9.90
C GLU A 387 -8.45 26.19 11.33
N LYS A 388 -9.06 25.55 12.34
CA LYS A 388 -8.57 25.66 13.72
C LYS A 388 -7.15 25.12 13.85
N VAL A 389 -6.88 23.99 13.21
CA VAL A 389 -5.54 23.38 13.18
C VAL A 389 -4.56 24.26 12.43
N LEU A 390 -4.97 24.79 11.27
CA LEU A 390 -4.13 25.70 10.48
C LEU A 390 -3.71 26.93 11.32
N HIS A 391 -4.68 27.63 11.93
CA HIS A 391 -4.40 28.78 12.78
C HIS A 391 -3.51 28.41 13.97
N ARG A 392 -3.81 27.31 14.69
CA ARG A 392 -2.99 26.84 15.82
C ARG A 392 -1.54 26.59 15.43
N LEU A 393 -1.30 26.01 14.25
CA LEU A 393 0.06 25.74 13.75
C LEU A 393 0.79 27.03 13.31
N LEU A 394 0.09 27.99 12.71
CA LEU A 394 0.70 29.25 12.26
C LEU A 394 0.96 30.27 13.40
N GLU A 395 0.12 30.24 14.44
CA GLU A 395 0.17 31.19 15.56
C GLU A 395 0.95 30.68 16.79
N ASN A 396 1.53 29.45 16.70
CA ASN A 396 2.29 28.88 17.81
C ASN A 396 3.66 29.58 17.99
N ASP A 397 4.18 29.52 19.22
CA ASP A 397 5.48 30.03 19.61
C ASP A 397 6.57 28.95 19.75
N VAL A 398 6.24 27.71 19.41
CA VAL A 398 7.09 26.51 19.61
C VAL A 398 8.00 26.25 18.42
N PHE A 399 7.41 26.26 17.21
CA PHE A 399 8.10 25.97 15.95
C PHE A 399 7.53 26.86 14.82
N PRO A 400 8.37 27.54 14.02
CA PRO A 400 7.89 28.41 12.95
C PRO A 400 7.41 27.59 11.74
N PHE A 401 6.15 27.13 11.80
CA PHE A 401 5.54 26.51 10.63
C PHE A 401 5.41 27.51 9.49
N ASP A 402 5.88 27.12 8.29
CA ASP A 402 5.41 27.80 7.09
C ASP A 402 4.00 27.32 6.71
N TYR A 403 3.34 28.09 5.85
CA TYR A 403 1.95 27.86 5.48
C TYR A 403 1.73 26.48 4.84
N ASP A 404 2.66 26.00 4.01
CA ASP A 404 2.48 24.78 3.23
C ASP A 404 2.56 23.55 4.11
N LEU A 405 3.51 23.51 5.05
CA LEU A 405 3.60 22.44 6.06
C LEU A 405 2.42 22.48 7.04
N ALA A 406 2.01 23.67 7.49
CA ALA A 406 0.83 23.82 8.34
C ALA A 406 -0.45 23.36 7.63
N LYS A 407 -0.61 23.72 6.35
CA LYS A 407 -1.74 23.29 5.51
C LYS A 407 -1.78 21.77 5.32
N HIS A 408 -0.64 21.12 5.16
CA HIS A 408 -0.58 19.66 5.08
C HIS A 408 -1.17 18.99 6.31
N PHE A 409 -0.73 19.37 7.52
CA PHE A 409 -1.29 18.81 8.75
C PHE A 409 -2.76 19.20 8.95
N ALA A 410 -3.12 20.45 8.65
CA ALA A 410 -4.51 20.90 8.71
C ALA A 410 -5.42 20.10 7.77
N HIS A 411 -4.91 19.66 6.63
CA HIS A 411 -5.63 18.75 5.73
C HIS A 411 -5.77 17.34 6.32
N LEU A 412 -4.70 16.74 6.87
CA LEU A 412 -4.81 15.42 7.51
C LEU A 412 -5.83 15.44 8.66
N PHE A 413 -5.90 16.52 9.43
CA PHE A 413 -6.74 16.68 10.60
C PHE A 413 -8.21 17.08 10.30
N ILE A 414 -8.64 17.05 9.03
CA ILE A 414 -10.07 17.03 8.69
C ILE A 414 -10.73 15.70 9.05
N ARG A 415 -9.93 14.62 9.10
CA ARG A 415 -10.41 13.26 9.34
C ARG A 415 -10.70 13.03 10.82
N ASP A 416 -11.72 12.22 11.07
CA ASP A 416 -11.99 11.73 12.41
C ASP A 416 -11.06 10.58 12.78
N PRO A 417 -10.60 10.49 14.04
CA PRO A 417 -9.98 9.28 14.54
C PRO A 417 -11.04 8.16 14.56
N VAL A 418 -10.71 7.02 13.96
CA VAL A 418 -11.66 5.91 13.80
C VAL A 418 -11.41 4.74 14.76
N ALA A 419 -10.36 4.83 15.57
CA ALA A 419 -10.05 3.89 16.66
C ALA A 419 -9.58 4.67 17.89
N ILE A 420 -10.44 4.77 18.90
CA ILE A 420 -10.13 5.37 20.19
C ILE A 420 -10.32 4.30 21.26
N TYR A 421 -9.42 4.24 22.25
CA TYR A 421 -9.46 3.30 23.37
C TYR A 421 -9.67 4.07 24.66
N GLU A 422 -10.48 3.51 25.59
CA GLU A 422 -10.85 4.19 26.86
C GLU A 422 -9.61 4.62 27.65
N GLU A 423 -8.63 3.74 27.75
CA GLU A 423 -7.40 3.95 28.53
C GLU A 423 -6.43 4.96 27.89
N SER A 424 -6.69 5.35 26.64
CA SER A 424 -5.83 6.24 25.86
C SER A 424 -6.48 7.61 25.55
N ILE A 425 -7.55 7.97 26.27
CA ILE A 425 -8.20 9.28 26.07
C ILE A 425 -7.35 10.38 26.67
N ASP A 426 -6.92 10.20 27.91
CA ASP A 426 -6.08 11.17 28.61
C ASP A 426 -4.62 10.73 28.52
N GLN A 427 -3.78 11.56 27.90
CA GLN A 427 -2.37 11.27 27.64
C GLN A 427 -1.50 12.46 28.04
N ASP A 428 -0.30 12.18 28.51
CA ASP A 428 0.71 13.22 28.72
C ASP A 428 1.28 13.68 27.37
N ARG A 429 1.04 14.93 27.01
CA ARG A 429 1.54 15.59 25.78
C ARG A 429 3.06 15.54 25.62
N MET A 430 3.79 15.46 26.75
CA MET A 430 5.24 15.51 26.75
C MET A 430 5.90 14.16 26.44
N THR A 431 5.18 13.07 26.64
CA THR A 431 5.72 11.72 26.52
C THR A 431 4.99 10.83 25.49
N SER A 432 3.81 11.24 25.04
CA SER A 432 2.99 10.49 24.07
C SER A 432 2.86 11.23 22.74
N THR A 433 2.81 10.47 21.64
CA THR A 433 2.44 10.91 20.29
C THR A 433 1.18 10.22 19.77
N ASN A 434 0.49 9.43 20.62
CA ASN A 434 -0.54 8.51 20.17
C ASN A 434 -1.77 9.20 19.55
N HIS A 435 -2.17 10.41 20.01
CA HIS A 435 -3.27 11.15 19.40
C HIS A 435 -2.90 11.67 18.01
N PHE A 436 -1.68 12.19 17.85
CA PHE A 436 -1.15 12.59 16.56
C PHE A 436 -1.08 11.39 15.61
N GLU A 437 -0.47 10.30 16.05
CA GLU A 437 -0.31 9.07 15.26
C GLU A 437 -1.65 8.42 14.93
N ASN A 438 -2.66 8.51 15.79
CA ASN A 438 -4.00 7.98 15.52
C ASN A 438 -4.60 8.60 14.24
N ILE A 439 -4.43 9.91 14.04
CA ILE A 439 -4.92 10.59 12.84
C ILE A 439 -3.96 10.38 11.68
N GLN A 440 -2.66 10.61 11.87
CA GLN A 440 -1.68 10.48 10.79
C GLN A 440 -1.64 9.05 10.24
N SER A 441 -1.60 8.03 11.09
CA SER A 441 -1.50 6.62 10.66
C SER A 441 -2.75 6.07 9.99
N THR A 442 -3.88 6.76 10.10
CA THR A 442 -5.15 6.41 9.44
C THR A 442 -5.48 7.31 8.23
N ASN A 443 -4.51 8.12 7.80
CA ASN A 443 -4.48 8.80 6.50
C ASN A 443 -3.46 8.06 5.62
N TRP A 444 -3.93 7.20 4.76
CA TRP A 444 -3.12 6.34 3.91
C TRP A 444 -2.96 6.95 2.52
N GLN A 445 -2.04 7.90 2.40
CA GLN A 445 -1.69 8.49 1.10
C GLN A 445 -0.58 7.68 0.42
N THR A 446 -0.34 7.92 -0.88
CA THR A 446 0.74 7.26 -1.64
C THR A 446 2.12 7.48 -1.05
N LEU A 447 2.31 8.63 -0.40
CA LEU A 447 3.46 8.89 0.46
C LEU A 447 2.99 9.34 1.84
N ARG A 448 3.78 9.02 2.85
CA ARG A 448 3.60 9.55 4.19
C ARG A 448 4.85 10.30 4.64
N PHE A 449 4.66 11.54 5.09
CA PHE A 449 5.69 12.31 5.76
C PHE A 449 5.75 11.86 7.22
N LYS A 450 6.72 10.99 7.56
CA LYS A 450 6.83 10.39 8.90
C LYS A 450 7.60 11.33 9.84
N VAL A 451 6.85 11.95 10.73
CA VAL A 451 7.39 12.79 11.82
C VAL A 451 8.14 11.88 12.80
N PRO A 452 9.31 12.31 13.32
CA PRO A 452 10.01 11.61 14.39
C PRO A 452 9.16 11.45 15.65
N ASN A 453 9.56 10.58 16.57
CA ASN A 453 8.94 10.54 17.89
C ASN A 453 9.71 11.45 18.89
N GLN A 454 9.18 11.57 20.10
CA GLN A 454 9.77 12.42 21.14
C GLN A 454 11.15 11.97 21.64
N LYS A 455 11.59 10.75 21.33
CA LYS A 455 12.95 10.26 21.63
C LYS A 455 13.99 10.75 20.63
N ALA A 456 13.56 11.33 19.50
CA ALA A 456 14.42 11.76 18.41
C ALA A 456 15.05 13.15 18.67
N THR A 457 15.77 13.29 19.78
CA THR A 457 16.56 14.50 20.06
C THR A 457 17.72 14.63 19.06
N PRO A 458 18.30 15.83 18.88
CA PRO A 458 19.44 16.03 17.98
C PRO A 458 20.62 15.09 18.24
N ASP A 459 20.85 14.72 19.51
CA ASP A 459 21.95 13.86 19.93
C ASP A 459 21.63 12.37 19.89
N ASN A 460 20.35 11.99 19.89
CA ASN A 460 19.93 10.59 19.86
C ASN A 460 19.79 10.08 18.42
N LYS A 461 20.91 9.74 17.80
CA LYS A 461 20.95 9.19 16.43
C LYS A 461 20.40 7.76 16.31
N ASN A 462 20.15 7.06 17.43
CA ASN A 462 19.52 5.74 17.43
C ASN A 462 17.99 5.82 17.25
N ALA A 463 17.36 6.94 17.61
CA ALA A 463 15.95 7.14 17.33
C ALA A 463 15.77 7.55 15.86
N PRO A 464 14.75 6.99 15.16
CA PRO A 464 14.48 7.34 13.77
C PRO A 464 14.23 8.85 13.60
N GLY A 465 14.90 9.45 12.61
CA GLY A 465 14.75 10.86 12.26
C GLY A 465 13.54 11.15 11.36
N TRP A 466 13.66 12.20 10.55
CA TRP A 466 12.67 12.58 9.54
C TRP A 466 12.66 11.58 8.40
N ARG A 467 11.48 11.04 8.04
CA ARG A 467 11.37 9.95 7.08
C ARG A 467 10.25 10.19 6.07
N VAL A 468 10.40 9.57 4.92
CA VAL A 468 9.36 9.48 3.89
C VAL A 468 9.07 8.00 3.64
N GLU A 469 7.81 7.62 3.71
CA GLU A 469 7.34 6.28 3.39
C GLU A 469 6.72 6.29 1.98
N PHE A 470 7.21 5.43 1.12
CA PHE A 470 6.73 5.23 -0.25
C PHE A 470 5.86 3.97 -0.30
N ARG A 471 4.57 4.11 -0.59
CA ARG A 471 3.54 3.10 -0.33
C ARG A 471 2.86 2.47 -1.56
N PRO A 472 3.04 2.99 -2.81
CA PRO A 472 2.15 2.60 -3.90
C PRO A 472 2.45 1.24 -4.53
N LEU A 473 3.62 0.64 -4.28
CA LEU A 473 4.00 -0.60 -4.97
C LEU A 473 3.09 -1.78 -4.61
N GLU A 474 2.71 -2.51 -5.63
CA GLU A 474 2.14 -3.84 -5.50
C GLU A 474 3.25 -4.84 -5.14
N VAL A 475 3.00 -5.79 -4.25
CA VAL A 475 3.96 -6.87 -4.00
C VAL A 475 4.09 -7.75 -5.24
N GLN A 476 5.29 -8.17 -5.54
CA GLN A 476 5.59 -9.01 -6.70
C GLN A 476 5.68 -10.49 -6.28
N ILE A 477 5.60 -11.42 -7.25
CA ILE A 477 5.57 -12.86 -6.99
C ILE A 477 6.87 -13.35 -6.34
N THR A 478 8.02 -12.81 -6.77
CA THR A 478 9.33 -13.29 -6.34
C THR A 478 10.06 -12.27 -5.48
N ASP A 479 10.92 -12.76 -4.57
CA ASP A 479 11.78 -11.88 -3.75
C ASP A 479 12.77 -11.09 -4.61
N PHE A 480 13.19 -11.67 -5.75
CA PHE A 480 14.00 -10.98 -6.75
C PHE A 480 13.32 -9.72 -7.30
N GLU A 481 12.06 -9.81 -7.69
CA GLU A 481 11.30 -8.64 -8.18
C GLU A 481 11.10 -7.60 -7.08
N ASN A 482 10.68 -8.04 -5.88
CA ASN A 482 10.49 -7.14 -4.75
C ASN A 482 11.79 -6.37 -4.42
N ALA A 483 12.93 -7.06 -4.42
CA ALA A 483 14.24 -6.45 -4.22
C ALA A 483 14.62 -5.51 -5.37
N ALA A 484 14.27 -5.84 -6.62
CA ALA A 484 14.53 -4.97 -7.77
C ALA A 484 13.79 -3.63 -7.63
N TYR A 485 12.50 -3.66 -7.28
CA TYR A 485 11.73 -2.44 -7.02
C TYR A 485 12.27 -1.66 -5.81
N ALA A 486 12.60 -2.34 -4.71
CA ALA A 486 13.12 -1.69 -3.50
C ALA A 486 14.45 -0.96 -3.78
N ASN A 487 15.41 -1.64 -4.43
CA ASN A 487 16.69 -1.03 -4.80
C ASN A 487 16.52 0.12 -5.80
N PHE A 488 15.57 0.00 -6.75
CA PHE A 488 15.32 1.05 -7.74
C PHE A 488 14.80 2.33 -7.09
N VAL A 489 13.81 2.24 -6.21
CA VAL A 489 13.27 3.42 -5.49
C VAL A 489 14.29 3.98 -4.49
N PHE A 490 15.13 3.12 -3.88
CA PHE A 490 16.25 3.59 -3.07
C PHE A 490 17.23 4.43 -3.89
N LEU A 491 17.66 3.97 -5.07
CA LEU A 491 18.56 4.72 -5.94
C LEU A 491 17.97 6.07 -6.36
N ILE A 492 16.68 6.12 -6.69
CA ILE A 492 15.97 7.37 -6.98
C ILE A 492 16.00 8.31 -5.75
N SER A 493 15.69 7.78 -4.56
CA SER A 493 15.67 8.57 -3.32
C SER A 493 17.04 9.15 -2.98
N GLU A 494 18.09 8.36 -3.15
CA GLU A 494 19.47 8.81 -2.96
C GLU A 494 19.87 9.87 -4.01
N ALA A 495 19.54 9.65 -5.28
CA ALA A 495 19.79 10.61 -6.36
C ALA A 495 19.10 11.96 -6.07
N ILE A 496 17.84 11.94 -5.64
CA ILE A 496 17.10 13.15 -5.24
C ILE A 496 17.83 13.91 -4.14
N LEU A 497 18.28 13.23 -3.09
CA LEU A 497 18.97 13.87 -1.95
C LEU A 497 20.34 14.45 -2.36
N ILE A 498 21.07 13.79 -3.27
CA ILE A 498 22.39 14.26 -3.74
C ILE A 498 22.27 15.39 -4.75
N LEU A 499 21.36 15.28 -5.73
CA LEU A 499 21.13 16.32 -6.73
C LEU A 499 20.48 17.56 -6.10
N GLY A 500 19.62 17.36 -5.10
CA GLY A 500 19.09 18.41 -4.25
C GLY A 500 18.45 19.56 -5.03
N GLU A 501 18.89 20.79 -4.76
CA GLU A 501 18.35 22.02 -5.34
C GLU A 501 18.54 22.16 -6.87
N LYS A 502 19.31 21.29 -7.50
CA LYS A 502 19.43 21.26 -8.96
C LYS A 502 18.18 20.66 -9.62
N LEU A 503 17.38 19.91 -8.87
CA LEU A 503 16.15 19.30 -9.37
C LEU A 503 14.95 20.23 -9.19
N ASN A 504 14.17 20.36 -10.26
CA ASN A 504 12.82 20.91 -10.29
C ASN A 504 11.82 19.77 -10.46
N PRO A 505 11.37 19.10 -9.37
CA PRO A 505 10.54 17.91 -9.50
C PRO A 505 9.06 18.20 -9.71
N TYR A 506 8.60 19.44 -9.55
CA TYR A 506 7.19 19.76 -9.41
C TYR A 506 6.39 19.64 -10.71
N LEU A 507 5.39 18.75 -10.70
CA LEU A 507 4.23 18.75 -11.59
C LEU A 507 3.12 19.56 -10.91
N LYS A 508 2.01 19.81 -11.60
CA LYS A 508 0.78 20.25 -10.93
C LYS A 508 0.17 19.10 -10.15
N MET A 509 -0.44 19.37 -9.01
CA MET A 509 -1.10 18.32 -8.22
C MET A 509 -2.27 17.69 -8.98
N SER A 510 -2.98 18.46 -9.80
CA SER A 510 -4.00 17.95 -10.71
C SER A 510 -3.45 16.92 -11.72
N GLU A 511 -2.23 17.12 -12.24
CA GLU A 511 -1.56 16.19 -13.14
C GLU A 511 -1.15 14.90 -12.39
N VAL A 512 -0.72 15.01 -11.14
CA VAL A 512 -0.45 13.84 -10.27
C VAL A 512 -1.72 13.03 -10.02
N TRP A 513 -2.84 13.68 -9.76
CA TRP A 513 -4.14 13.00 -9.56
C TRP A 513 -4.60 12.29 -10.83
N GLU A 514 -4.43 12.92 -11.99
CA GLU A 514 -4.75 12.30 -13.27
C GLU A 514 -3.85 11.10 -13.56
N ASN A 515 -2.54 11.21 -13.33
CA ASN A 515 -1.61 10.10 -13.44
C ASN A 515 -2.02 8.92 -12.54
N MET A 516 -2.43 9.22 -11.30
CA MET A 516 -2.88 8.20 -10.37
C MET A 516 -4.17 7.51 -10.88
N HIS A 517 -5.07 8.25 -11.50
CA HIS A 517 -6.26 7.68 -12.13
C HIS A 517 -5.90 6.74 -13.29
N LYS A 518 -5.00 7.17 -14.18
CA LYS A 518 -4.53 6.38 -15.33
C LYS A 518 -3.79 5.11 -14.91
N ALA A 519 -3.05 5.14 -13.80
CA ALA A 519 -2.31 3.99 -13.29
C ALA A 519 -3.20 2.77 -12.94
N HIS A 520 -4.51 2.98 -12.77
CA HIS A 520 -5.45 1.89 -12.48
C HIS A 520 -5.88 1.10 -13.72
N ALA A 521 -5.75 1.67 -14.91
CA ALA A 521 -6.24 1.05 -16.13
C ALA A 521 -5.57 -0.29 -16.41
N MET A 522 -6.31 -1.19 -17.05
CA MET A 522 -5.77 -2.44 -17.54
C MET A 522 -4.66 -2.19 -18.58
N ASP A 523 -3.51 -2.81 -18.36
CA ASP A 523 -2.31 -2.63 -19.19
C ASP A 523 -1.78 -1.18 -19.23
N ALA A 524 -1.96 -0.40 -18.14
CA ALA A 524 -1.53 1.00 -18.07
C ALA A 524 -0.05 1.16 -18.44
N VAL A 525 0.79 0.19 -18.13
CA VAL A 525 2.23 0.17 -18.47
C VAL A 525 2.48 0.45 -19.96
N ILE A 526 1.65 -0.09 -20.85
CA ILE A 526 1.87 -0.01 -22.31
C ILE A 526 0.81 0.82 -23.05
N LYS A 527 -0.33 1.10 -22.42
CA LYS A 527 -1.45 1.78 -23.07
C LYS A 527 -1.62 3.24 -22.67
N GLU A 528 -1.23 3.58 -21.42
CA GLU A 528 -1.45 4.92 -20.89
C GLU A 528 -0.23 5.83 -21.10
N LYS A 529 -0.52 7.13 -21.14
CA LYS A 529 0.48 8.19 -21.09
C LYS A 529 0.27 9.04 -19.84
N PHE A 530 1.37 9.33 -19.18
CA PHE A 530 1.40 10.03 -17.91
C PHE A 530 2.04 11.41 -18.07
N TYR A 531 1.59 12.39 -17.30
CA TYR A 531 2.28 13.67 -17.21
C TYR A 531 3.65 13.47 -16.59
N TRP A 532 4.69 13.95 -17.26
CA TRP A 532 6.06 13.88 -16.81
C TRP A 532 6.81 15.16 -17.16
N LYS A 533 7.88 15.48 -16.42
CA LYS A 533 8.71 16.67 -16.66
C LYS A 533 9.50 16.52 -17.96
N ASP A 534 9.50 17.55 -18.79
CA ASP A 534 10.33 17.60 -19.98
C ASP A 534 11.83 17.76 -19.63
N ASN A 535 12.13 18.41 -18.50
CA ASN A 535 13.48 18.57 -17.98
C ASN A 535 13.49 18.83 -16.47
N PHE A 536 14.18 17.99 -15.71
CA PHE A 536 14.26 18.11 -14.23
C PHE A 536 15.28 19.14 -13.73
N THR A 537 16.09 19.74 -14.59
CA THR A 537 17.13 20.72 -14.21
C THR A 537 16.80 22.13 -14.65
N SER A 538 15.78 22.33 -15.45
CA SER A 538 15.33 23.62 -15.94
C SER A 538 14.36 24.29 -14.96
N GLU A 539 14.56 25.58 -14.71
CA GLU A 539 13.62 26.39 -13.89
C GLU A 539 12.25 26.55 -14.58
N ASN A 540 12.24 26.63 -15.91
CA ASN A 540 11.03 26.82 -16.72
C ASN A 540 10.58 25.51 -17.41
N SER A 541 10.84 24.36 -16.77
CA SER A 541 10.45 23.07 -17.33
C SER A 541 8.93 22.93 -17.40
N THR A 542 8.46 22.48 -18.54
CA THR A 542 7.06 22.10 -18.79
C THR A 542 6.82 20.62 -18.47
N THR A 543 5.58 20.20 -18.61
CA THR A 543 5.15 18.81 -18.49
C THR A 543 4.50 18.36 -19.80
N SER A 544 4.75 17.11 -20.16
CA SER A 544 4.18 16.47 -21.36
C SER A 544 3.60 15.10 -21.01
N LEU A 545 2.70 14.60 -21.87
CA LEU A 545 2.19 13.24 -21.78
C LEU A 545 3.17 12.27 -22.43
N MET A 546 3.79 11.41 -21.62
CA MET A 546 4.80 10.42 -22.05
C MET A 546 4.32 9.01 -21.71
N SER A 547 4.67 8.04 -22.56
CA SER A 547 4.56 6.60 -22.23
C SER A 547 5.52 6.24 -21.10
N LEU A 548 5.35 5.09 -20.45
CA LEU A 548 6.33 4.63 -19.47
C LEU A 548 7.70 4.40 -20.08
N ASP A 549 7.78 3.90 -21.31
CA ASP A 549 9.06 3.77 -22.00
C ASP A 549 9.78 5.12 -22.13
N GLU A 550 9.09 6.17 -22.55
CA GLU A 550 9.66 7.53 -22.62
C GLU A 550 10.06 8.06 -21.23
N ILE A 551 9.23 7.86 -20.21
CA ILE A 551 9.50 8.28 -18.82
C ILE A 551 10.76 7.60 -18.26
N PHE A 552 11.03 6.36 -18.64
CA PHE A 552 12.20 5.64 -18.15
C PHE A 552 13.44 5.90 -18.99
N HIS A 553 13.32 5.98 -20.31
CA HIS A 553 14.45 5.91 -21.24
C HIS A 553 14.74 7.19 -22.03
N ASN A 554 13.91 8.25 -21.93
CA ASN A 554 14.22 9.51 -22.60
C ASN A 554 15.61 10.01 -22.18
N PRO A 555 16.50 10.37 -23.12
CA PRO A 555 17.89 10.75 -22.80
C PRO A 555 18.01 12.09 -22.04
N GLU A 556 16.98 12.95 -22.06
CA GLU A 556 17.01 14.27 -21.43
C GLU A 556 16.25 14.29 -20.09
N SER A 557 15.13 13.59 -20.00
CA SER A 557 14.21 13.63 -18.84
C SER A 557 13.86 12.26 -18.26
N GLY A 558 14.36 11.19 -18.86
CA GLY A 558 14.08 9.84 -18.42
C GLY A 558 14.70 9.51 -17.05
N ILE A 559 14.08 8.60 -16.33
CA ILE A 559 14.50 8.21 -14.98
C ILE A 559 15.92 7.66 -14.98
N PHE A 560 16.29 6.84 -15.97
CA PHE A 560 17.65 6.30 -16.07
C PHE A 560 18.67 7.41 -16.31
N ALA A 561 18.40 8.34 -17.21
CA ALA A 561 19.32 9.42 -17.53
C ALA A 561 19.44 10.45 -16.39
N THR A 562 18.32 10.77 -15.74
CA THR A 562 18.27 11.86 -14.73
C THR A 562 18.68 11.40 -13.33
N PHE A 563 18.35 10.17 -12.95
CA PHE A 563 18.50 9.69 -11.56
C PHE A 563 19.45 8.50 -11.47
N ILE A 564 19.24 7.45 -12.25
CA ILE A 564 19.95 6.18 -12.06
C ILE A 564 21.40 6.27 -12.51
N ASN A 565 21.67 6.70 -13.75
CA ASN A 565 23.05 6.82 -14.22
C ASN A 565 23.88 7.80 -13.37
N PRO A 566 23.37 9.02 -13.02
CA PRO A 566 24.12 9.94 -12.17
C PRO A 566 24.46 9.38 -10.79
N ILE A 567 23.55 8.67 -10.14
CA ILE A 567 23.82 8.11 -8.81
C ILE A 567 24.81 6.93 -8.88
N LEU A 568 24.71 6.10 -9.90
CA LEU A 568 25.67 5.00 -10.09
C LEU A 568 27.07 5.51 -10.44
N MET A 569 27.19 6.59 -11.23
CA MET A 569 28.47 7.29 -11.48
C MET A 569 29.01 7.90 -10.19
N TYR A 570 28.18 8.59 -9.40
CA TYR A 570 28.58 9.17 -8.12
C TYR A 570 29.14 8.11 -7.15
N ARG A 571 28.58 6.92 -7.18
CA ARG A 571 29.05 5.76 -6.41
C ARG A 571 30.29 5.06 -7.01
N GLY A 572 30.73 5.47 -8.19
CA GLY A 572 31.86 4.86 -8.90
C GLY A 572 31.57 3.44 -9.42
N LEU A 573 30.30 3.08 -9.61
CA LEU A 573 29.88 1.76 -10.07
C LEU A 573 29.90 1.64 -11.60
N ILE A 574 29.74 2.76 -12.30
CA ILE A 574 29.75 2.87 -13.77
C ILE A 574 30.49 4.13 -14.21
N ASN A 575 30.87 4.22 -15.48
CA ASN A 575 31.45 5.42 -16.08
C ASN A 575 30.40 6.30 -16.77
N LYS A 576 29.37 5.69 -17.37
CA LYS A 576 28.39 6.43 -18.17
C LYS A 576 26.94 5.89 -18.00
N GLU A 577 26.75 4.60 -18.26
CA GLU A 577 25.42 4.00 -18.36
C GLU A 577 25.29 2.74 -17.52
N TRP A 578 24.12 2.52 -16.93
CA TRP A 578 23.84 1.41 -16.01
C TRP A 578 24.11 0.03 -16.61
N GLN A 579 24.05 -0.12 -17.94
CA GLN A 579 24.35 -1.38 -18.62
C GLN A 579 25.80 -1.86 -18.41
N GLU A 580 26.70 -0.96 -18.04
CA GLU A 580 28.09 -1.30 -17.71
C GLU A 580 28.20 -2.25 -16.50
N LEU A 581 27.20 -2.26 -15.61
CA LEU A 581 27.11 -3.15 -14.44
C LEU A 581 27.18 -4.64 -14.88
N GLN A 582 26.73 -4.98 -16.08
CA GLN A 582 26.78 -6.34 -16.61
C GLN A 582 28.21 -6.91 -16.65
N ASN A 583 29.19 -6.06 -16.83
CA ASN A 583 30.61 -6.45 -16.96
C ASN A 583 31.29 -6.68 -15.60
N SER A 584 30.61 -6.38 -14.49
CA SER A 584 31.15 -6.53 -13.14
C SER A 584 30.49 -7.71 -12.40
N ALA A 585 31.26 -8.75 -12.10
CA ALA A 585 30.75 -9.92 -11.37
C ALA A 585 30.04 -9.53 -10.05
N ASN A 586 30.56 -8.50 -9.36
CA ASN A 586 30.01 -8.03 -8.08
C ASN A 586 28.70 -7.24 -8.24
N HIS A 587 28.38 -6.76 -9.44
CA HIS A 587 27.21 -5.90 -9.69
C HIS A 587 26.21 -6.51 -10.67
N GLN A 588 26.41 -7.76 -11.09
CA GLN A 588 25.49 -8.44 -12.00
C GLN A 588 24.07 -8.53 -11.44
N ARG A 589 23.91 -8.73 -10.12
CA ARG A 589 22.57 -8.78 -9.51
C ARG A 589 21.86 -7.44 -9.66
N LEU A 590 22.55 -6.35 -9.39
CA LEU A 590 22.03 -4.99 -9.58
C LEU A 590 21.68 -4.70 -11.06
N TYR A 591 22.54 -5.17 -12.00
CA TYR A 591 22.22 -5.07 -13.42
C TYR A 591 20.89 -5.72 -13.76
N TYR A 592 20.62 -6.95 -13.27
CA TYR A 592 19.37 -7.65 -13.56
C TYR A 592 18.15 -7.05 -12.85
N TYR A 593 18.32 -6.44 -11.68
CA TYR A 593 17.25 -5.63 -11.07
C TYR A 593 16.86 -4.45 -11.97
N LEU A 594 17.84 -3.67 -12.42
CA LEU A 594 17.58 -2.52 -13.30
C LEU A 594 17.03 -2.96 -14.65
N LYS A 595 17.51 -4.10 -15.16
CA LYS A 595 17.04 -4.67 -16.42
C LYS A 595 15.55 -5.05 -16.38
N VAL A 596 15.09 -5.70 -15.32
CA VAL A 596 13.66 -6.04 -15.18
C VAL A 596 12.79 -4.78 -15.13
N ILE A 597 13.22 -3.76 -14.40
CA ILE A 597 12.52 -2.46 -14.35
C ILE A 597 12.47 -1.81 -15.75
N SER A 598 13.60 -1.75 -16.44
CA SER A 598 13.74 -1.21 -17.81
C SER A 598 12.87 -1.97 -18.81
N ASP A 599 12.99 -3.30 -18.84
CA ASP A 599 12.25 -4.16 -19.77
C ASP A 599 10.73 -4.10 -19.52
N ARG A 600 10.30 -3.95 -18.26
CA ARG A 600 8.89 -3.81 -17.91
C ARG A 600 8.34 -2.44 -18.34
N ALA A 601 9.10 -1.37 -18.12
CA ALA A 601 8.71 -0.02 -18.52
C ALA A 601 8.59 0.13 -20.05
N SER A 602 9.44 -0.55 -20.81
CA SER A 602 9.38 -0.58 -22.28
C SER A 602 8.36 -1.58 -22.85
N GLY A 603 7.71 -2.39 -21.98
CA GLY A 603 6.77 -3.43 -22.44
C GLY A 603 7.44 -4.66 -23.06
N ASN A 604 8.77 -4.80 -22.98
CA ASN A 604 9.51 -5.99 -23.45
C ASN A 604 9.21 -7.23 -22.62
N ILE A 605 8.80 -7.06 -21.36
CA ILE A 605 8.28 -8.11 -20.48
C ILE A 605 6.93 -7.71 -19.91
N LEU A 606 6.16 -8.69 -19.45
CA LEU A 606 4.80 -8.48 -18.94
C LEU A 606 4.82 -7.83 -17.55
N SER A 607 3.80 -7.01 -17.22
CA SER A 607 3.45 -6.76 -15.83
C SER A 607 2.95 -8.04 -15.18
N VAL A 608 3.09 -8.16 -13.85
CA VAL A 608 2.56 -9.32 -13.12
C VAL A 608 1.04 -9.45 -13.32
N ALA A 609 0.30 -8.34 -13.36
CA ALA A 609 -1.13 -8.38 -13.62
C ALA A 609 -1.46 -8.99 -14.99
N ARG A 610 -0.74 -8.59 -16.04
CA ARG A 610 -0.93 -9.16 -17.38
C ARG A 610 -0.52 -10.63 -17.45
N PHE A 611 0.56 -11.00 -16.78
CA PHE A 611 1.02 -12.38 -16.67
C PHE A 611 -0.05 -13.27 -16.01
N ILE A 612 -0.61 -12.85 -14.88
CA ILE A 612 -1.70 -13.55 -14.19
C ILE A 612 -2.94 -13.66 -15.08
N ARG A 613 -3.35 -12.54 -15.71
CA ARG A 613 -4.52 -12.54 -16.62
C ARG A 613 -4.34 -13.50 -17.79
N ASN A 614 -3.16 -13.50 -18.42
CA ASN A 614 -2.85 -14.42 -19.52
C ASN A 614 -2.93 -15.88 -19.08
N PHE A 615 -2.38 -16.21 -17.90
CA PHE A 615 -2.50 -17.56 -17.33
C PHE A 615 -3.96 -17.98 -17.20
N ILE A 616 -4.80 -17.13 -16.58
CA ILE A 616 -6.22 -17.43 -16.36
C ILE A 616 -6.96 -17.62 -17.69
N ILE A 617 -6.78 -16.71 -18.64
CA ILE A 617 -7.50 -16.75 -19.93
C ILE A 617 -7.08 -17.97 -20.77
N SER A 618 -5.83 -18.40 -20.70
CA SER A 618 -5.33 -19.56 -21.42
C SER A 618 -5.60 -20.89 -20.75
N HIS A 619 -6.10 -20.88 -19.50
CA HIS A 619 -6.32 -22.09 -18.73
C HIS A 619 -7.47 -22.94 -19.32
N ALA A 620 -7.29 -24.27 -19.38
CA ALA A 620 -8.25 -25.19 -19.97
C ALA A 620 -9.67 -25.16 -19.32
N ASP A 621 -9.73 -24.83 -18.03
CA ASP A 621 -11.00 -24.70 -17.29
C ASP A 621 -11.68 -23.33 -17.43
N TYR A 622 -11.05 -22.36 -18.10
CA TYR A 622 -11.63 -21.02 -18.27
C TYR A 622 -12.79 -21.04 -19.27
N LYS A 623 -13.94 -20.54 -18.83
CA LYS A 623 -15.20 -20.58 -19.59
C LYS A 623 -15.47 -19.33 -20.44
N GLN A 624 -14.52 -18.41 -20.58
CA GLN A 624 -14.68 -17.12 -21.27
C GLN A 624 -15.81 -16.26 -20.65
N ASP A 625 -16.02 -16.36 -19.35
CA ASP A 625 -17.07 -15.70 -18.58
C ASP A 625 -16.52 -14.73 -17.52
N SER A 626 -15.20 -14.48 -17.55
CA SER A 626 -14.45 -13.66 -16.61
C SER A 626 -14.37 -14.23 -15.19
N GLN A 627 -14.86 -15.46 -14.96
CA GLN A 627 -14.84 -16.10 -13.65
C GLN A 627 -13.62 -17.01 -13.47
N ILE A 628 -13.14 -17.10 -12.24
CA ILE A 628 -11.98 -17.89 -11.84
C ILE A 628 -12.47 -19.03 -10.96
N SER A 629 -12.39 -20.26 -11.50
CA SER A 629 -12.76 -21.47 -10.77
C SER A 629 -11.75 -21.81 -9.65
N GLU A 630 -12.12 -22.75 -8.78
CA GLU A 630 -11.20 -23.27 -7.75
C GLU A 630 -9.97 -23.91 -8.37
N LEU A 631 -10.14 -24.65 -9.48
CA LEU A 631 -9.04 -25.29 -10.21
C LEU A 631 -8.08 -24.27 -10.81
N ILE A 632 -8.58 -23.22 -11.48
CA ILE A 632 -7.74 -22.15 -12.03
C ILE A 632 -6.92 -21.49 -10.91
N ASN A 633 -7.55 -21.19 -9.77
CA ASN A 633 -6.87 -20.57 -8.64
C ASN A 633 -5.83 -21.50 -7.98
N TYR A 634 -6.11 -22.80 -7.93
CA TYR A 634 -5.18 -23.81 -7.44
C TYR A 634 -3.94 -23.88 -8.34
N ASP A 635 -4.10 -24.04 -9.65
CA ASP A 635 -2.98 -24.12 -10.59
C ASP A 635 -2.17 -22.83 -10.65
N LEU A 636 -2.84 -21.67 -10.51
CA LEU A 636 -2.18 -20.37 -10.38
C LEU A 636 -1.32 -20.30 -9.10
N SER A 637 -1.82 -20.82 -7.99
CA SER A 637 -1.07 -20.86 -6.71
C SER A 637 0.16 -21.76 -6.82
N LEU A 638 0.02 -22.92 -7.48
CA LEU A 638 1.15 -23.81 -7.75
C LEU A 638 2.21 -23.15 -8.65
N MET A 639 1.77 -22.37 -9.63
CA MET A 639 2.68 -21.62 -10.48
C MET A 639 3.45 -20.56 -9.66
N PHE A 640 2.80 -19.83 -8.76
CA PHE A 640 3.47 -18.88 -7.88
C PHE A 640 4.51 -19.53 -6.97
N GLU A 641 4.21 -20.73 -6.40
CA GLU A 641 5.19 -21.49 -5.63
C GLU A 641 6.41 -21.88 -6.47
N ARG A 642 6.18 -22.40 -7.68
CA ARG A 642 7.28 -22.78 -8.58
C ARG A 642 8.15 -21.59 -8.94
N LEU A 643 7.54 -20.43 -9.27
CA LEU A 643 8.26 -19.18 -9.58
C LEU A 643 9.08 -18.70 -8.39
N THR A 644 8.50 -18.68 -7.19
CA THR A 644 9.19 -18.29 -5.96
C THR A 644 10.38 -19.17 -5.66
N ASN A 645 10.25 -20.49 -5.86
CA ASN A 645 11.30 -21.48 -5.59
C ASN A 645 12.22 -21.72 -6.79
N LEU A 646 11.99 -21.11 -7.95
CA LEU A 646 12.69 -21.36 -9.22
C LEU A 646 12.69 -22.83 -9.62
N ASP A 647 11.55 -23.53 -9.46
CA ASP A 647 11.42 -24.99 -9.71
C ASP A 647 10.68 -25.28 -11.02
N ASN A 648 11.40 -25.83 -12.02
CA ASN A 648 10.84 -26.24 -13.33
C ASN A 648 9.98 -25.15 -14.01
N VAL A 649 10.49 -23.91 -14.07
CA VAL A 649 9.73 -22.72 -14.50
C VAL A 649 10.36 -21.98 -15.66
N ASN A 650 11.08 -22.65 -16.54
CA ASN A 650 11.84 -21.98 -17.63
C ASN A 650 10.94 -21.12 -18.54
N ASP A 651 9.77 -21.61 -18.91
CA ASP A 651 8.83 -20.90 -19.79
C ASP A 651 8.15 -19.74 -19.06
N GLU A 652 7.69 -19.96 -17.82
CA GLU A 652 7.07 -18.95 -16.98
C GLU A 652 8.05 -17.84 -16.60
N LEU A 653 9.29 -18.19 -16.22
CA LEU A 653 10.33 -17.21 -15.93
C LEU A 653 10.70 -16.40 -17.18
N THR A 654 10.76 -17.06 -18.35
CA THR A 654 11.03 -16.36 -19.61
C THR A 654 9.92 -15.37 -19.97
N ALA A 655 8.65 -15.75 -19.73
CA ALA A 655 7.51 -14.87 -19.95
C ALA A 655 7.49 -13.67 -19.00
N LEU A 656 7.88 -13.87 -17.73
CA LEU A 656 7.85 -12.85 -16.69
C LEU A 656 9.07 -11.92 -16.69
N PHE A 657 10.27 -12.44 -17.01
CA PHE A 657 11.56 -11.73 -16.88
C PHE A 657 12.36 -11.56 -18.18
N GLY A 658 11.91 -12.18 -19.26
CA GLY A 658 12.71 -12.30 -20.47
C GLY A 658 13.84 -13.34 -20.33
N ARG A 659 14.33 -13.83 -21.48
CA ARG A 659 15.25 -14.98 -21.54
C ARG A 659 16.55 -14.79 -20.73
N SER A 660 17.22 -13.65 -20.91
CA SER A 660 18.54 -13.44 -20.27
C SER A 660 18.45 -13.37 -18.75
N THR A 661 17.38 -12.76 -18.21
CA THR A 661 17.17 -12.69 -16.76
C THR A 661 16.74 -14.04 -16.20
N ALA A 662 15.87 -14.78 -16.90
CA ALA A 662 15.49 -16.13 -16.53
C ALA A 662 16.70 -17.08 -16.46
N GLU A 663 17.55 -17.09 -17.47
CA GLU A 663 18.80 -17.88 -17.51
C GLU A 663 19.74 -17.51 -16.34
N TYR A 664 19.88 -16.22 -16.04
CA TYR A 664 20.66 -15.74 -14.90
C TYR A 664 20.11 -16.24 -13.55
N LEU A 665 18.81 -16.13 -13.32
CA LEU A 665 18.16 -16.57 -12.08
C LEU A 665 18.33 -18.07 -11.86
N ILE A 666 18.18 -18.88 -12.90
CA ILE A 666 18.39 -20.34 -12.84
C ILE A 666 19.84 -20.65 -12.54
N ALA A 667 20.81 -19.97 -13.20
CA ALA A 667 22.23 -20.19 -13.01
C ALA A 667 22.75 -19.75 -11.63
N THR A 668 22.04 -18.85 -10.96
CA THR A 668 22.40 -18.32 -9.63
C THR A 668 21.56 -18.89 -8.50
N LYS A 669 20.64 -19.81 -8.77
CA LYS A 669 19.82 -20.48 -7.76
C LYS A 669 20.74 -21.16 -6.72
N GLY A 670 20.59 -20.75 -5.44
CA GLY A 670 21.32 -21.35 -4.32
C GLY A 670 22.79 -20.91 -4.17
N LYS A 671 23.23 -19.86 -4.87
CA LYS A 671 24.59 -19.28 -4.73
C LYS A 671 24.62 -18.14 -3.72
#